data_1de7e37198da79a54150422b9aed57c9
#
_entry.id   1de7e37198da79a54150422b9aed57c9
#
_cell.length_a   1.000
_cell.length_b   1.000
_cell.length_c   1.000
_cell.angle_alpha   90.00
_cell.angle_beta   90.00
_cell.angle_gamma   90.00
#
_symmetry.space_group_name_H-M   'P 1'
#
loop_
_entity.id
_entity.type
_entity.pdbx_description
1 polymer ?
#
loop_
_entity_poly.entity_id
_entity_poly.type
_entity_poly.pdbx_seq_one_letter_code
_entity_poly.pdbx_strand_id
1 'polypeptide(L)'
;MRVRLLILMLFLSLAAIAQNESNGLLYGKVVDEQNMPVDLANVAVSELSIGVTTDSRGRYELSLPVDTTLTLNFTFVGFQSEQRKVRLSKGEKRKLDVVLKSNATTLPDAVISDRAIDASSLTRLNAKQATLLPSIGGGIENLVKTLPGVISNNELSSQYTVRGGNFDENLIYVNGVEIYRPFLVGSGQQEGLSFVNSRLVNNIEFSAGGFAAEYGDKMSSVLDVTYKKPRETAASLTLSLLGAEVHAEGVLGKDKFSYLVGGRYKNTAIALNVMDTKGSYRPNFTDVQALFHYKINDRLDCSLLGYYSKNQYYLAPESSSADAGFVNSVFRLDVFFEGQEVDDYATGLGALTFDYKPNEHLDLKFITSAYSAYETETYDIFGEYYLGQVETSLGSEQQGNVISNMGTGAYLKHARNAFYVQVYNFDHKGMRVQDRNVLKWGLRYQRQNVDDVVNEWNMIDSAGYSLPHSMDQVGVMPALLPDLSLDMFHRAHNVLGINNVDGFVQQSLTFPLHDESEIVVTAGLRANYWGYNKKMYASPRVGVAYKPNLEGQDLVFRLSGGVYHQTPFYREIRNRDGSLFKDAKAQRSYQVILGGDYKFRAWDRPFILTSEAYYKYLAHVIPYDVDNVRIRYYADQRAKGYAMGLDFKINGEFVKGIDSWASLSFMRNREDVEGDYYLVDSEGKKLPFYHHSDAAVADTIPLGWHYRPSNQLVSFSLFFQDYIPNAPTWKVNMTLTFGTGMPVNDNESDFYVPFKTYPPYRRVDIGFVKQLINEGSSFSKGNPLNYVKNMFLSVEVFNLLNISNTVSYTWVKDIYNTSWGINSYLTPRYVNVKLVTEF
;
A
#
# COMPACT_ATOMS: atom_id res chain seq x y z
N MET A 1 -29.87 7.85 34.32
CA MET A 1 -29.62 9.28 34.74
C MET A 1 -28.22 9.77 34.37
N ARG A 2 -27.16 8.96 34.47
CA ARG A 2 -25.76 9.38 34.11
C ARG A 2 -25.48 9.64 32.63
N VAL A 3 -26.13 8.92 31.73
CA VAL A 3 -25.96 9.12 30.27
C VAL A 3 -26.62 10.39 29.77
N ARG A 4 -27.77 10.79 30.35
CA ARG A 4 -28.43 12.05 30.01
C ARG A 4 -27.65 13.30 30.48
N LEU A 5 -26.86 13.16 31.53
CA LEU A 5 -26.00 14.26 32.01
C LEU A 5 -24.76 14.47 31.11
N LEU A 6 -24.22 13.39 30.54
CA LEU A 6 -23.09 13.46 29.61
C LEU A 6 -23.49 14.09 28.26
N ILE A 7 -24.69 13.77 27.79
CA ILE A 7 -25.25 14.37 26.56
C ILE A 7 -25.60 15.85 26.80
N LEU A 8 -26.08 16.19 27.98
CA LEU A 8 -26.38 17.57 28.35
C LEU A 8 -25.09 18.42 28.52
N MET A 9 -23.99 17.86 29.05
CA MET A 9 -22.70 18.51 29.10
C MET A 9 -22.08 18.70 27.70
N LEU A 10 -22.31 17.78 26.77
CA LEU A 10 -21.88 17.92 25.38
C LEU A 10 -22.65 19.04 24.65
N PHE A 11 -23.93 19.22 24.96
CA PHE A 11 -24.75 20.30 24.39
C PHE A 11 -24.54 21.67 25.07
N LEU A 12 -24.17 21.72 26.34
CA LEU A 12 -23.88 22.96 27.06
C LEU A 12 -22.51 23.59 26.69
N SER A 13 -21.58 22.77 26.20
CA SER A 13 -20.32 23.29 25.64
C SER A 13 -20.50 23.92 24.25
N LEU A 14 -21.62 23.70 23.58
CA LEU A 14 -21.98 24.28 22.27
C LEU A 14 -22.69 25.65 22.38
N ALA A 15 -23.09 26.09 23.58
CA ALA A 15 -23.89 27.31 23.77
C ALA A 15 -23.12 28.56 24.20
N ALA A 16 -21.82 28.43 24.45
CA ALA A 16 -21.02 29.59 24.87
C ALA A 16 -19.87 29.82 23.90
N ILE A 17 -20.10 30.51 22.80
CA ILE A 17 -19.24 31.50 22.14
C ILE A 17 -19.93 31.91 20.84
N ALA A 18 -20.84 32.85 20.93
CA ALA A 18 -21.27 33.65 19.81
C ALA A 18 -20.41 34.93 19.79
N GLN A 19 -19.30 34.91 19.08
CA GLN A 19 -18.67 36.12 18.57
C GLN A 19 -18.55 35.99 17.05
N ASN A 20 -19.19 36.94 16.39
CA ASN A 20 -19.33 37.12 14.96
C ASN A 20 -18.01 37.58 14.35
N GLU A 21 -17.23 36.69 13.74
CA GLU A 21 -16.26 37.05 12.72
C GLU A 21 -16.35 36.07 11.55
N SER A 22 -16.58 36.58 10.35
CA SER A 22 -16.67 35.76 9.14
C SER A 22 -15.36 35.85 8.38
N ASN A 23 -14.77 34.70 8.02
CA ASN A 23 -13.57 34.60 7.20
C ASN A 23 -13.79 35.14 5.79
N GLY A 24 -12.70 35.62 5.19
CA GLY A 24 -12.59 35.84 3.75
C GLY A 24 -12.08 34.59 3.06
N LEU A 25 -12.49 34.37 1.82
CA LEU A 25 -12.06 33.30 0.98
C LEU A 25 -11.11 33.81 -0.10
N LEU A 26 -9.87 33.29 -0.11
CA LEU A 26 -8.91 33.52 -1.19
C LEU A 26 -8.85 32.30 -2.08
N TYR A 27 -9.00 32.46 -3.39
CA TYR A 27 -8.89 31.37 -4.36
C TYR A 27 -8.24 31.87 -5.65
N GLY A 28 -7.68 30.95 -6.44
CA GLY A 28 -7.05 31.33 -7.71
C GLY A 28 -6.32 30.19 -8.36
N LYS A 29 -5.52 30.54 -9.37
CA LYS A 29 -4.66 29.60 -10.10
C LYS A 29 -3.20 30.00 -9.95
N VAL A 30 -2.33 29.01 -9.83
CA VAL A 30 -0.89 29.16 -9.96
C VAL A 30 -0.50 28.55 -11.31
N VAL A 31 0.10 29.36 -12.16
CA VAL A 31 0.54 28.97 -13.50
C VAL A 31 2.01 29.33 -13.69
N ASP A 32 2.67 28.73 -14.68
CA ASP A 32 4.00 29.11 -15.13
C ASP A 32 3.99 30.26 -16.17
N GLU A 33 5.16 30.64 -16.66
CA GLU A 33 5.33 31.70 -17.69
C GLU A 33 4.70 31.34 -19.06
N GLN A 34 4.44 30.06 -19.30
CA GLN A 34 3.76 29.54 -20.47
C GLN A 34 2.24 29.37 -20.26
N ASN A 35 1.72 29.88 -19.13
CA ASN A 35 0.32 29.76 -18.69
C ASN A 35 -0.13 28.30 -18.44
N MET A 36 0.83 27.39 -18.21
CA MET A 36 0.54 26.02 -17.82
C MET A 36 0.28 25.93 -16.31
N PRO A 37 -0.71 25.17 -15.85
CA PRO A 37 -1.01 25.04 -14.45
C PRO A 37 0.14 24.38 -13.68
N VAL A 38 0.56 24.99 -12.58
CA VAL A 38 1.56 24.42 -11.67
C VAL A 38 0.82 23.61 -10.61
N ASP A 39 0.93 22.30 -10.72
CA ASP A 39 0.33 21.34 -9.79
C ASP A 39 1.21 21.19 -8.54
N LEU A 40 0.56 21.00 -7.37
CA LEU A 40 1.23 20.89 -6.07
C LEU A 40 2.10 22.10 -5.68
N ALA A 41 1.89 23.25 -6.29
CA ALA A 41 2.49 24.47 -5.78
C ALA A 41 1.96 24.70 -4.35
N ASN A 42 2.87 24.96 -3.42
CA ASN A 42 2.50 25.25 -2.05
C ASN A 42 2.07 26.71 -1.95
N VAL A 43 0.91 26.95 -1.34
CA VAL A 43 0.36 28.26 -1.03
C VAL A 43 0.24 28.36 0.48
N ALA A 44 1.21 28.98 1.12
CA ALA A 44 1.30 29.07 2.58
C ALA A 44 1.16 30.51 3.06
N VAL A 45 0.61 30.71 4.23
CA VAL A 45 0.52 32.00 4.91
C VAL A 45 1.66 32.09 5.92
N SER A 46 2.55 33.08 5.74
CA SER A 46 3.76 33.22 6.58
C SER A 46 3.44 33.43 8.06
N GLU A 47 2.37 34.18 8.35
CA GLU A 47 1.97 34.56 9.71
C GLU A 47 1.13 33.46 10.41
N LEU A 48 0.59 32.51 9.63
CA LEU A 48 -0.29 31.47 10.13
C LEU A 48 0.25 30.14 9.62
N SER A 49 0.44 29.15 10.47
CA SER A 49 0.90 27.82 10.05
C SER A 49 -0.16 27.05 9.23
N ILE A 50 -0.80 27.75 8.28
CA ILE A 50 -1.81 27.20 7.38
C ILE A 50 -1.34 27.34 5.92
N GLY A 51 -1.64 26.35 5.12
CA GLY A 51 -1.35 26.38 3.70
C GLY A 51 -2.12 25.27 2.98
N VAL A 52 -2.19 25.42 1.67
CA VAL A 52 -2.80 24.44 0.76
C VAL A 52 -1.85 24.21 -0.42
N THR A 53 -2.00 23.10 -1.09
CA THR A 53 -1.33 22.86 -2.37
C THR A 53 -2.32 23.07 -3.51
N THR A 54 -1.81 23.52 -4.66
CA THR A 54 -2.62 23.60 -5.87
C THR A 54 -2.99 22.20 -6.36
N ASP A 55 -4.18 22.11 -6.96
CA ASP A 55 -4.63 20.90 -7.65
C ASP A 55 -3.95 20.75 -9.02
N SER A 56 -4.28 19.67 -9.72
CA SER A 56 -3.75 19.36 -11.04
C SER A 56 -4.04 20.40 -12.13
N ARG A 57 -4.90 21.38 -11.86
CA ARG A 57 -5.20 22.53 -12.72
C ARG A 57 -4.59 23.82 -12.18
N GLY A 58 -3.66 23.69 -11.24
CA GLY A 58 -3.00 24.81 -10.58
C GLY A 58 -3.90 25.60 -9.62
N ARG A 59 -5.09 25.11 -9.26
CA ARG A 59 -6.05 25.87 -8.44
C ARG A 59 -5.83 25.66 -6.96
N TYR A 60 -6.05 26.69 -6.18
CA TYR A 60 -6.00 26.68 -4.72
C TYR A 60 -7.16 27.44 -4.11
N GLU A 61 -7.48 27.13 -2.86
CA GLU A 61 -8.46 27.83 -2.04
C GLU A 61 -8.02 27.83 -0.59
N LEU A 62 -8.05 29.01 0.02
CA LEU A 62 -7.60 29.21 1.37
C LEU A 62 -8.58 30.14 2.10
N SER A 63 -9.09 29.69 3.25
CA SER A 63 -9.91 30.49 4.14
C SER A 63 -9.00 31.31 5.08
N LEU A 64 -9.09 32.61 5.04
CA LEU A 64 -8.17 33.53 5.72
C LEU A 64 -8.89 34.44 6.70
N PRO A 65 -8.23 34.85 7.81
CA PRO A 65 -8.67 35.89 8.68
C PRO A 65 -8.96 37.19 7.94
N VAL A 66 -10.02 37.86 8.33
CA VAL A 66 -10.38 39.17 7.76
C VAL A 66 -9.68 40.29 8.49
N ASP A 67 -9.62 41.49 7.85
CA ASP A 67 -9.08 42.73 8.37
C ASP A 67 -7.61 42.69 8.84
N THR A 68 -6.91 41.59 8.57
CA THR A 68 -5.47 41.44 8.81
C THR A 68 -4.72 41.34 7.49
N THR A 69 -3.57 42.00 7.37
CA THR A 69 -2.71 41.83 6.20
C THR A 69 -1.86 40.59 6.39
N LEU A 70 -2.04 39.63 5.50
CA LEU A 70 -1.35 38.37 5.51
C LEU A 70 -0.42 38.28 4.31
N THR A 71 0.73 37.62 4.48
CA THR A 71 1.68 37.37 3.42
C THR A 71 1.55 35.91 2.94
N LEU A 72 1.12 35.72 1.70
CA LEU A 72 1.06 34.42 1.05
C LEU A 72 2.36 34.17 0.30
N ASN A 73 2.91 32.98 0.48
CA ASN A 73 4.05 32.48 -0.25
C ASN A 73 3.57 31.37 -1.20
N PHE A 74 3.86 31.59 -2.47
CA PHE A 74 3.61 30.63 -3.54
C PHE A 74 4.94 30.00 -3.93
N THR A 75 5.11 28.70 -3.67
CA THR A 75 6.38 28.01 -3.89
C THR A 75 6.17 26.69 -4.63
N PHE A 76 7.05 26.41 -5.56
CA PHE A 76 7.14 25.11 -6.24
C PHE A 76 8.59 24.82 -6.65
N VAL A 77 8.97 23.53 -6.68
CA VAL A 77 10.33 23.12 -7.04
C VAL A 77 10.61 23.55 -8.49
N GLY A 78 11.72 24.26 -8.73
CA GLY A 78 12.08 24.75 -10.06
C GLY A 78 11.55 26.16 -10.42
N PHE A 79 10.79 26.80 -9.54
CA PHE A 79 10.25 28.14 -9.77
C PHE A 79 10.73 29.13 -8.70
N GLN A 80 10.74 30.41 -9.04
CA GLN A 80 10.96 31.48 -8.08
C GLN A 80 9.75 31.55 -7.15
N SER A 81 10.01 31.66 -5.84
CA SER A 81 8.94 31.92 -4.87
C SER A 81 8.32 33.28 -5.13
N GLU A 82 7.00 33.32 -5.11
CA GLU A 82 6.24 34.56 -5.28
C GLU A 82 5.50 34.90 -3.98
N GLN A 83 5.67 36.12 -3.51
CA GLN A 83 5.00 36.62 -2.30
C GLN A 83 3.91 37.63 -2.66
N ARG A 84 2.74 37.47 -2.05
CA ARG A 84 1.61 38.42 -2.18
C ARG A 84 1.04 38.78 -0.82
N LYS A 85 0.90 40.07 -0.57
CA LYS A 85 0.20 40.56 0.62
C LYS A 85 -1.28 40.71 0.31
N VAL A 86 -2.11 40.09 1.12
CA VAL A 86 -3.57 40.09 0.95
C VAL A 86 -4.21 40.49 2.26
N ARG A 87 -5.22 41.35 2.18
CA ARG A 87 -6.13 41.71 3.28
C ARG A 87 -7.53 41.49 2.75
N LEU A 88 -8.31 40.66 3.42
CA LEU A 88 -9.69 40.38 3.06
C LEU A 88 -10.63 41.05 4.01
N SER A 89 -11.77 41.49 3.49
CA SER A 89 -12.88 42.00 4.29
C SER A 89 -13.85 40.89 4.64
N LYS A 90 -14.73 41.12 5.60
CA LYS A 90 -15.71 40.14 6.06
C LYS A 90 -16.57 39.58 4.91
N GLY A 91 -16.52 38.26 4.71
CA GLY A 91 -17.26 37.56 3.63
C GLY A 91 -16.75 37.83 2.22
N GLU A 92 -15.59 38.48 2.06
CA GLU A 92 -14.99 38.73 0.75
C GLU A 92 -14.47 37.41 0.15
N LYS A 93 -14.84 37.18 -1.12
CA LYS A 93 -14.24 36.15 -1.96
C LYS A 93 -13.34 36.84 -2.98
N ARG A 94 -12.02 36.68 -2.79
CA ARG A 94 -11.04 37.31 -3.69
C ARG A 94 -10.36 36.27 -4.54
N LYS A 95 -10.35 36.51 -5.85
CA LYS A 95 -9.56 35.72 -6.79
C LYS A 95 -8.16 36.32 -6.89
N LEU A 96 -7.13 35.46 -6.77
CA LEU A 96 -5.73 35.82 -6.93
C LEU A 96 -5.02 34.74 -7.77
N ASP A 97 -4.82 35.03 -9.05
CA ASP A 97 -4.02 34.18 -9.92
C ASP A 97 -2.55 34.61 -9.82
N VAL A 98 -1.64 33.63 -9.76
CA VAL A 98 -0.21 33.85 -9.58
C VAL A 98 0.55 33.13 -10.67
N VAL A 99 1.50 33.84 -11.29
CA VAL A 99 2.43 33.28 -12.28
C VAL A 99 3.75 33.03 -11.57
N LEU A 100 4.17 31.78 -11.48
CA LEU A 100 5.51 31.41 -11.00
C LEU A 100 6.50 31.47 -12.17
N LYS A 101 7.61 32.18 -11.98
CA LYS A 101 8.67 32.29 -12.99
C LYS A 101 9.64 31.14 -12.84
N SER A 102 10.02 30.53 -13.96
CA SER A 102 11.06 29.48 -13.95
C SER A 102 12.41 30.05 -13.48
N ASN A 103 13.11 29.30 -12.64
CA ASN A 103 14.39 29.71 -12.05
C ASN A 103 15.58 29.63 -13.01
N ALA A 104 15.34 29.69 -14.34
CA ALA A 104 16.35 29.47 -15.38
C ALA A 104 17.36 30.60 -15.60
N THR A 105 17.34 31.71 -14.83
CA THR A 105 18.35 32.77 -14.99
C THR A 105 18.66 33.46 -13.67
N THR A 106 19.95 33.38 -13.26
CA THR A 106 20.66 34.18 -12.25
C THR A 106 20.10 34.26 -10.83
N LEU A 107 20.94 33.77 -9.90
CA LEU A 107 20.91 34.10 -8.47
C LEU A 107 21.13 35.60 -8.23
N PRO A 108 20.41 36.26 -7.28
CA PRO A 108 20.78 36.13 -5.89
C PRO A 108 19.57 35.88 -4.95
N ASP A 109 19.82 35.14 -3.91
CA ASP A 109 19.16 35.10 -2.62
C ASP A 109 17.66 35.43 -2.56
N ALA A 110 16.82 34.48 -2.96
CA ALA A 110 15.49 34.39 -2.39
C ALA A 110 15.26 32.96 -1.95
N VAL A 111 15.43 32.79 -0.68
CA VAL A 111 15.18 31.59 0.08
C VAL A 111 13.80 31.03 -0.27
N ILE A 112 13.79 29.87 -0.85
CA ILE A 112 12.60 29.03 -0.90
C ILE A 112 12.45 28.44 0.50
N SER A 113 11.82 29.19 1.35
CA SER A 113 11.36 28.70 2.63
C SER A 113 9.86 28.85 2.64
N ASP A 114 9.18 27.77 2.76
CA ASP A 114 8.01 27.58 3.60
C ASP A 114 7.17 26.41 3.13
N ARG A 115 7.75 25.20 3.24
CA ARG A 115 6.93 24.11 3.77
C ARG A 115 6.92 24.34 5.27
N ALA A 116 5.75 24.44 5.89
CA ALA A 116 5.67 24.24 7.33
C ALA A 116 6.47 22.96 7.64
N ILE A 117 7.53 23.09 8.44
CA ILE A 117 8.42 21.99 8.75
C ILE A 117 7.57 21.01 9.53
N ASP A 118 7.34 19.83 8.97
CA ASP A 118 6.65 18.77 9.70
C ASP A 118 7.68 17.91 10.43
N ALA A 119 7.48 17.70 11.71
CA ALA A 119 8.29 16.81 12.53
C ALA A 119 8.01 15.34 12.22
N SER A 120 6.94 15.01 11.51
CA SER A 120 6.67 13.67 10.98
C SER A 120 7.39 13.45 9.64
N SER A 121 7.74 12.21 9.33
CA SER A 121 8.36 11.84 8.05
C SER A 121 7.33 11.68 6.92
N LEU A 122 6.32 12.56 6.84
CA LEU A 122 5.32 12.54 5.78
C LEU A 122 5.92 13.05 4.46
N THR A 123 5.86 12.22 3.44
CA THR A 123 6.23 12.56 2.06
C THR A 123 4.98 12.78 1.24
N ARG A 124 4.86 13.95 0.62
CA ARG A 124 3.78 14.22 -0.35
C ARG A 124 4.12 13.65 -1.71
N LEU A 125 3.12 13.04 -2.34
CA LEU A 125 3.24 12.44 -3.66
C LEU A 125 2.23 13.07 -4.62
N ASN A 126 2.64 13.22 -5.86
CA ASN A 126 1.77 13.74 -6.92
C ASN A 126 0.88 12.63 -7.48
N ALA A 127 -0.42 12.74 -7.29
CA ALA A 127 -1.39 11.75 -7.78
C ALA A 127 -1.36 11.56 -9.31
N LYS A 128 -1.00 12.60 -10.09
CA LYS A 128 -0.83 12.46 -11.55
C LYS A 128 0.28 11.48 -11.93
N GLN A 129 1.34 11.41 -11.15
CA GLN A 129 2.43 10.49 -11.41
C GLN A 129 1.96 9.03 -11.36
N ALA A 130 0.98 8.71 -10.50
CA ALA A 130 0.39 7.39 -10.45
C ALA A 130 -0.30 6.97 -11.76
N THR A 131 -0.84 7.92 -12.53
CA THR A 131 -1.48 7.64 -13.83
C THR A 131 -0.49 7.53 -14.98
N LEU A 132 0.73 8.05 -14.82
CA LEU A 132 1.80 8.03 -15.80
C LEU A 132 2.74 6.83 -15.66
N LEU A 133 2.79 6.23 -14.47
CA LEU A 133 3.59 5.03 -14.22
C LEU A 133 3.11 3.86 -15.07
N PRO A 134 3.97 3.25 -15.89
CA PRO A 134 3.66 1.97 -16.51
C PRO A 134 3.43 0.93 -15.42
N SER A 135 2.25 0.35 -15.34
CA SER A 135 1.92 -0.61 -14.28
C SER A 135 0.74 -1.50 -14.68
N ILE A 136 0.87 -2.80 -14.40
CA ILE A 136 -0.21 -3.78 -14.57
C ILE A 136 -1.32 -3.54 -13.53
N GLY A 137 -0.90 -3.30 -12.30
CA GLY A 137 -1.80 -3.12 -11.16
C GLY A 137 -2.65 -1.86 -11.29
N GLY A 138 -2.10 -0.78 -11.84
CA GLY A 138 -2.67 0.57 -11.74
C GLY A 138 -2.69 1.05 -10.28
N GLY A 139 -3.21 2.24 -10.03
CA GLY A 139 -3.41 2.75 -8.68
C GLY A 139 -2.22 3.48 -8.08
N ILE A 140 -2.46 4.12 -6.93
CA ILE A 140 -1.45 4.89 -6.20
C ILE A 140 -0.43 4.01 -5.48
N GLU A 141 -0.76 2.76 -5.19
CA GLU A 141 0.12 1.81 -4.53
C GLU A 141 1.38 1.55 -5.37
N ASN A 142 1.27 1.57 -6.70
CA ASN A 142 2.44 1.43 -7.56
C ASN A 142 3.39 2.63 -7.46
N LEU A 143 2.86 3.82 -7.21
CA LEU A 143 3.67 4.99 -6.90
C LEU A 143 4.36 4.82 -5.53
N VAL A 144 3.62 4.34 -4.52
CA VAL A 144 4.17 4.06 -3.19
C VAL A 144 5.27 3.01 -3.24
N LYS A 145 5.14 1.97 -4.08
CA LYS A 145 6.17 0.93 -4.28
C LYS A 145 7.51 1.44 -4.85
N THR A 146 7.54 2.65 -5.41
CA THR A 146 8.79 3.28 -5.87
C THR A 146 9.52 4.06 -4.78
N LEU A 147 8.94 4.17 -3.57
CA LEU A 147 9.52 4.91 -2.46
C LEU A 147 10.54 4.07 -1.68
N PRO A 148 11.50 4.71 -1.00
CA PRO A 148 12.46 3.99 -0.19
C PRO A 148 11.78 3.29 0.99
N GLY A 149 12.30 2.13 1.37
CA GLY A 149 11.76 1.31 2.46
C GLY A 149 10.47 0.56 2.11
N VAL A 150 9.92 0.74 0.90
CA VAL A 150 8.74 0.03 0.41
C VAL A 150 9.15 -1.11 -0.52
N ILE A 151 8.62 -2.29 -0.28
CA ILE A 151 8.98 -3.51 -0.98
C ILE A 151 7.74 -4.19 -1.52
N SER A 152 7.82 -4.69 -2.75
CA SER A 152 6.85 -5.59 -3.35
C SER A 152 7.54 -6.41 -4.44
N ASN A 153 7.45 -7.73 -4.37
CA ASN A 153 7.99 -8.66 -5.35
C ASN A 153 6.91 -9.25 -6.25
N ASN A 154 5.71 -8.66 -6.24
CA ASN A 154 4.60 -9.10 -7.08
C ASN A 154 3.94 -7.89 -7.74
N GLU A 155 4.08 -7.79 -9.06
CA GLU A 155 3.48 -6.71 -9.85
C GLU A 155 1.96 -6.87 -10.05
N LEU A 156 1.43 -8.06 -9.81
CA LEU A 156 0.00 -8.35 -9.92
C LEU A 156 -0.79 -8.01 -8.66
N SER A 157 -0.09 -7.84 -7.53
CA SER A 157 -0.68 -7.49 -6.23
C SER A 157 -0.63 -5.98 -5.99
N SER A 158 -1.62 -5.43 -5.29
CA SER A 158 -1.61 -4.07 -4.74
C SER A 158 -0.90 -3.98 -3.40
N GLN A 159 -0.63 -5.10 -2.74
CA GLN A 159 0.05 -5.16 -1.45
C GLN A 159 1.50 -4.68 -1.54
N TYR A 160 1.96 -4.10 -0.43
CA TYR A 160 3.34 -3.70 -0.23
C TYR A 160 3.72 -3.84 1.25
N THR A 161 4.99 -4.07 1.51
CA THR A 161 5.55 -4.11 2.86
C THR A 161 6.43 -2.89 3.08
N VAL A 162 6.51 -2.40 4.33
CA VAL A 162 7.26 -1.19 4.64
C VAL A 162 8.20 -1.43 5.81
N ARG A 163 9.51 -1.23 5.57
CA ARG A 163 10.57 -1.35 6.60
C ARG A 163 10.41 -2.60 7.44
N GLY A 164 10.26 -3.74 6.78
CA GLY A 164 10.17 -5.06 7.41
C GLY A 164 8.82 -5.41 8.04
N GLY A 165 7.82 -4.54 7.98
CA GLY A 165 6.46 -4.88 8.38
C GLY A 165 5.73 -5.64 7.29
N ASN A 166 4.66 -6.35 7.64
CA ASN A 166 3.79 -7.03 6.69
C ASN A 166 2.81 -6.03 6.04
N PHE A 167 2.11 -6.42 4.98
CA PHE A 167 1.14 -5.56 4.30
C PHE A 167 -0.02 -5.10 5.21
N ASP A 168 -0.43 -5.90 6.18
CA ASP A 168 -1.49 -5.61 7.15
C ASP A 168 -1.05 -4.63 8.26
N GLU A 169 0.25 -4.33 8.35
CA GLU A 169 0.80 -3.29 9.23
C GLU A 169 0.72 -1.88 8.63
N ASN A 170 0.14 -1.73 7.43
CA ASN A 170 -0.04 -0.45 6.75
C ASN A 170 -1.42 0.12 7.00
N LEU A 171 -1.50 1.44 7.20
CA LEU A 171 -2.72 2.18 7.45
C LEU A 171 -3.07 3.03 6.24
N ILE A 172 -4.32 2.96 5.79
CA ILE A 172 -4.83 3.78 4.67
C ILE A 172 -6.02 4.59 5.14
N TYR A 173 -5.94 5.92 4.93
CA TYR A 173 -7.05 6.85 5.08
C TYR A 173 -7.48 7.40 3.72
N VAL A 174 -8.78 7.61 3.57
CA VAL A 174 -9.36 8.38 2.46
C VAL A 174 -10.28 9.44 3.03
N ASN A 175 -9.96 10.72 2.81
CA ASN A 175 -10.68 11.86 3.38
C ASN A 175 -10.84 11.80 4.90
N GLY A 176 -9.84 11.24 5.59
CA GLY A 176 -9.83 11.07 7.05
C GLY A 176 -10.63 9.86 7.56
N VAL A 177 -11.24 9.07 6.67
CA VAL A 177 -11.90 7.79 6.98
C VAL A 177 -10.87 6.68 6.88
N GLU A 178 -10.68 5.91 7.94
CA GLU A 178 -9.83 4.72 7.92
C GLU A 178 -10.49 3.60 7.09
N ILE A 179 -9.73 3.05 6.16
CA ILE A 179 -10.18 1.96 5.31
C ILE A 179 -9.87 0.63 5.99
N TYR A 180 -10.90 -0.05 6.42
CA TYR A 180 -10.77 -1.38 7.00
C TYR A 180 -10.40 -2.39 5.90
N ARG A 181 -9.29 -3.13 6.07
CA ARG A 181 -8.79 -4.09 5.09
C ARG A 181 -8.66 -3.51 3.67
N PRO A 182 -7.76 -2.53 3.48
CA PRO A 182 -7.58 -1.86 2.19
C PRO A 182 -7.06 -2.80 1.10
N PHE A 183 -6.44 -3.91 1.49
CA PHE A 183 -5.96 -4.96 0.60
C PHE A 183 -6.79 -6.23 0.82
N LEU A 184 -7.19 -6.86 -0.27
CA LEU A 184 -7.79 -8.18 -0.19
C LEU A 184 -6.70 -9.16 0.26
N VAL A 185 -7.05 -10.08 1.15
CA VAL A 185 -6.16 -11.18 1.52
C VAL A 185 -6.34 -12.21 0.43
N GLY A 186 -5.48 -12.14 -0.58
CA GLY A 186 -5.60 -12.94 -1.78
C GLY A 186 -5.45 -14.42 -1.53
N SER A 187 -6.22 -15.18 -2.26
CA SER A 187 -6.10 -16.63 -2.40
C SER A 187 -5.34 -17.01 -3.67
N GLY A 188 -5.11 -16.05 -4.58
CA GLY A 188 -4.50 -16.28 -5.86
C GLY A 188 -3.26 -15.41 -6.14
N GLN A 189 -2.65 -15.63 -7.30
CA GLN A 189 -1.49 -14.85 -7.75
C GLN A 189 -1.82 -13.37 -8.00
N GLN A 190 -3.09 -13.03 -8.14
CA GLN A 190 -3.57 -11.69 -8.36
C GLN A 190 -4.67 -11.33 -7.39
N GLU A 191 -4.57 -10.14 -6.83
CA GLU A 191 -5.60 -9.47 -6.05
C GLU A 191 -6.40 -8.50 -6.93
N GLY A 192 -7.59 -8.14 -6.46
CA GLY A 192 -8.48 -7.21 -7.13
C GLY A 192 -7.96 -5.77 -7.23
N LEU A 193 -8.86 -4.84 -7.50
CA LEU A 193 -8.58 -3.42 -7.48
C LEU A 193 -8.23 -2.96 -6.06
N SER A 194 -7.21 -2.12 -5.93
CA SER A 194 -6.97 -1.40 -4.68
C SER A 194 -8.13 -0.46 -4.35
N PHE A 195 -8.32 -0.13 -3.08
CA PHE A 195 -9.41 0.75 -2.66
C PHE A 195 -9.35 2.11 -3.36
N VAL A 196 -8.17 2.71 -3.46
CA VAL A 196 -8.02 4.08 -3.95
C VAL A 196 -8.10 4.17 -5.47
N ASN A 197 -9.02 4.99 -5.98
CA ASN A 197 -9.08 5.35 -7.38
C ASN A 197 -8.23 6.59 -7.64
N SER A 198 -7.12 6.43 -8.35
CA SER A 198 -6.15 7.50 -8.62
C SER A 198 -6.73 8.71 -9.36
N ARG A 199 -7.78 8.53 -10.17
CA ARG A 199 -8.46 9.62 -10.89
C ARG A 199 -9.21 10.59 -9.95
N LEU A 200 -9.63 10.09 -8.78
CA LEU A 200 -10.35 10.89 -7.78
C LEU A 200 -9.42 11.64 -6.83
N VAL A 201 -8.13 11.30 -6.81
CA VAL A 201 -7.18 11.78 -5.81
C VAL A 201 -6.68 13.18 -6.13
N ASN A 202 -6.61 14.02 -5.08
CA ASN A 202 -5.96 15.33 -5.08
C ASN A 202 -4.59 15.29 -4.42
N ASN A 203 -4.51 14.75 -3.20
CA ASN A 203 -3.28 14.72 -2.42
C ASN A 203 -3.01 13.33 -1.85
N ILE A 204 -1.75 12.96 -1.79
CA ILE A 204 -1.28 11.70 -1.20
C ILE A 204 -0.16 12.06 -0.23
N GLU A 205 -0.31 11.65 1.02
CA GLU A 205 0.73 11.75 2.04
C GLU A 205 1.10 10.35 2.50
N PHE A 206 2.39 10.04 2.48
CA PHE A 206 2.92 8.74 2.85
C PHE A 206 4.00 8.86 3.92
N SER A 207 3.94 8.01 4.94
CA SER A 207 5.00 7.87 5.95
C SER A 207 5.42 6.40 6.08
N ALA A 208 6.71 6.14 6.00
CA ALA A 208 7.29 4.80 6.20
C ALA A 208 7.58 4.48 7.69
N GLY A 209 6.98 5.21 8.63
CA GLY A 209 7.14 5.06 10.07
C GLY A 209 7.40 6.40 10.77
N GLY A 210 7.43 6.42 12.09
CA GLY A 210 7.62 7.66 12.86
C GLY A 210 6.44 8.63 12.76
N PHE A 211 5.28 8.18 12.32
CA PHE A 211 4.09 9.01 12.12
C PHE A 211 3.47 9.44 13.45
N ALA A 212 2.82 10.59 13.43
CA ALA A 212 2.26 11.27 14.59
C ALA A 212 1.08 10.51 15.24
N ALA A 213 0.66 10.93 16.46
CA ALA A 213 -0.36 10.22 17.24
C ALA A 213 -1.78 10.28 16.65
N GLU A 214 -2.05 11.23 15.75
CA GLU A 214 -3.32 11.31 15.02
C GLU A 214 -3.61 10.08 14.15
N TYR A 215 -2.56 9.37 13.70
CA TYR A 215 -2.69 8.16 12.91
C TYR A 215 -2.78 6.93 13.80
N GLY A 216 -3.65 5.99 13.43
CA GLY A 216 -4.11 4.89 14.26
C GLY A 216 -3.12 3.75 14.48
N ASP A 217 -3.67 2.63 14.74
CA ASP A 217 -3.09 1.48 15.42
C ASP A 217 -2.47 0.49 14.43
N LYS A 218 -1.41 0.95 13.75
CA LYS A 218 -0.55 0.18 12.83
C LYS A 218 0.93 0.42 13.14
N MET A 219 1.80 -0.51 12.71
CA MET A 219 3.21 -0.51 13.10
C MET A 219 4.17 -0.09 11.98
N SER A 220 3.74 -0.04 10.71
CA SER A 220 4.69 0.13 9.62
C SER A 220 4.54 1.42 8.85
N SER A 221 3.40 1.69 8.22
CA SER A 221 3.24 2.90 7.42
C SER A 221 1.85 3.52 7.50
N VAL A 222 1.77 4.76 7.02
CA VAL A 222 0.51 5.48 6.82
C VAL A 222 0.47 6.01 5.40
N LEU A 223 -0.66 5.81 4.74
CA LEU A 223 -1.02 6.38 3.46
C LEU A 223 -2.31 7.19 3.66
N ASP A 224 -2.20 8.51 3.64
CA ASP A 224 -3.34 9.42 3.79
C ASP A 224 -3.68 10.07 2.44
N VAL A 225 -4.88 9.79 1.96
CA VAL A 225 -5.34 10.18 0.63
C VAL A 225 -6.51 11.15 0.76
N THR A 226 -6.40 12.27 0.08
CA THR A 226 -7.49 13.24 -0.02
C THR A 226 -8.01 13.26 -1.46
N TYR A 227 -9.31 13.04 -1.64
CA TYR A 227 -9.97 13.15 -2.93
C TYR A 227 -10.17 14.60 -3.34
N LYS A 228 -10.34 14.80 -4.65
CA LYS A 228 -10.61 16.12 -5.22
C LYS A 228 -11.91 16.72 -4.66
N LYS A 229 -11.90 18.03 -4.48
CA LYS A 229 -13.10 18.83 -4.26
C LYS A 229 -13.38 19.61 -5.54
N PRO A 230 -14.29 19.11 -6.41
CA PRO A 230 -14.53 19.71 -7.73
C PRO A 230 -14.99 21.14 -7.65
N ARG A 231 -14.60 21.95 -8.65
CA ARG A 231 -15.04 23.35 -8.81
C ARG A 231 -15.53 23.64 -10.22
N GLU A 232 -15.21 22.76 -11.15
CA GLU A 232 -15.61 22.82 -12.55
C GLU A 232 -16.09 21.44 -12.97
N THR A 233 -16.90 21.42 -14.02
CA THR A 233 -17.32 20.14 -14.62
C THR A 233 -16.17 19.59 -15.45
N ALA A 234 -15.83 18.35 -15.20
CA ALA A 234 -14.85 17.61 -15.96
C ALA A 234 -15.21 16.13 -15.99
N ALA A 235 -14.77 15.44 -17.02
CA ALA A 235 -14.91 13.99 -17.14
C ALA A 235 -13.66 13.40 -17.79
N SER A 236 -13.43 12.13 -17.55
CA SER A 236 -12.38 11.39 -18.25
C SER A 236 -12.80 9.95 -18.52
N LEU A 237 -12.31 9.43 -19.62
CA LEU A 237 -12.45 8.04 -20.04
C LEU A 237 -11.08 7.48 -20.33
N THR A 238 -10.74 6.36 -19.69
CA THR A 238 -9.54 5.58 -19.99
C THR A 238 -9.97 4.22 -20.53
N LEU A 239 -9.44 3.85 -21.67
CA LEU A 239 -9.61 2.51 -22.25
C LEU A 239 -8.23 1.87 -22.39
N SER A 240 -8.11 0.62 -21.97
CA SER A 240 -6.87 -0.14 -21.97
C SER A 240 -7.16 -1.61 -22.30
N LEU A 241 -6.17 -2.33 -22.80
CA LEU A 241 -6.28 -3.80 -22.93
C LEU A 241 -6.49 -4.49 -21.58
N LEU A 242 -6.13 -3.83 -20.47
CA LEU A 242 -6.30 -4.34 -19.10
C LEU A 242 -7.59 -3.88 -18.43
N GLY A 243 -8.42 -3.03 -19.08
CA GLY A 243 -9.66 -2.55 -18.49
C GLY A 243 -10.08 -1.17 -18.96
N ALA A 244 -11.05 -0.60 -18.24
CA ALA A 244 -11.62 0.71 -18.52
C ALA A 244 -11.84 1.50 -17.23
N GLU A 245 -11.70 2.83 -17.28
CA GLU A 245 -11.99 3.73 -16.18
C GLU A 245 -12.82 4.91 -16.67
N VAL A 246 -13.80 5.29 -15.88
CA VAL A 246 -14.62 6.47 -16.10
C VAL A 246 -14.56 7.37 -14.88
N HIS A 247 -14.58 8.67 -15.11
CA HIS A 247 -14.58 9.66 -14.04
C HIS A 247 -15.44 10.84 -14.47
N ALA A 248 -16.23 11.38 -13.55
CA ALA A 248 -16.99 12.61 -13.73
C ALA A 248 -16.96 13.43 -12.44
N GLU A 249 -16.77 14.74 -12.58
CA GLU A 249 -16.78 15.68 -11.47
C GLU A 249 -17.50 16.97 -11.87
N GLY A 250 -18.06 17.67 -10.89
CA GLY A 250 -18.73 18.93 -11.18
C GLY A 250 -19.32 19.61 -9.95
N VAL A 251 -19.89 20.80 -10.20
CA VAL A 251 -20.47 21.68 -9.19
C VAL A 251 -21.86 22.11 -9.61
N LEU A 252 -22.78 22.16 -8.68
CA LEU A 252 -24.16 22.59 -8.89
C LEU A 252 -24.56 23.63 -7.83
N GLY A 253 -25.56 24.47 -8.15
CA GLY A 253 -26.18 25.35 -7.16
C GLY A 253 -25.26 26.46 -6.64
N LYS A 254 -24.50 27.15 -7.48
CA LYS A 254 -23.59 28.24 -7.10
C LYS A 254 -22.54 27.78 -6.08
N ASP A 255 -21.87 26.69 -6.36
CA ASP A 255 -20.80 26.07 -5.54
C ASP A 255 -21.25 25.49 -4.19
N LYS A 256 -22.54 25.27 -3.99
CA LYS A 256 -23.04 24.65 -2.76
C LYS A 256 -22.91 23.13 -2.77
N PHE A 257 -23.08 22.52 -3.91
CA PHE A 257 -23.01 21.06 -4.07
C PHE A 257 -21.95 20.68 -5.09
N SER A 258 -21.01 19.81 -4.71
CA SER A 258 -20.07 19.24 -5.65
C SER A 258 -20.18 17.71 -5.63
N TYR A 259 -19.93 17.11 -6.79
CA TYR A 259 -19.91 15.65 -6.96
C TYR A 259 -18.64 15.21 -7.66
N LEU A 260 -18.15 14.05 -7.24
CA LEU A 260 -17.00 13.38 -7.79
C LEU A 260 -17.35 11.90 -7.86
N VAL A 261 -17.39 11.31 -9.06
CA VAL A 261 -17.76 9.92 -9.28
C VAL A 261 -16.73 9.26 -10.15
N GLY A 262 -16.33 8.04 -9.81
CA GLY A 262 -15.43 7.23 -10.61
C GLY A 262 -15.86 5.78 -10.64
N GLY A 263 -15.65 5.12 -11.77
CA GLY A 263 -15.87 3.69 -11.92
C GLY A 263 -14.69 3.04 -12.63
N ARG A 264 -14.29 1.86 -12.20
CA ARG A 264 -13.21 1.09 -12.81
C ARG A 264 -13.68 -0.33 -13.10
N TYR A 265 -13.27 -0.80 -14.26
CA TYR A 265 -13.35 -2.20 -14.65
C TYR A 265 -11.94 -2.67 -15.02
N LYS A 266 -11.48 -3.77 -14.45
CA LYS A 266 -10.16 -4.34 -14.74
C LYS A 266 -10.29 -5.83 -15.05
N ASN A 267 -9.64 -6.22 -16.14
CA ASN A 267 -9.52 -7.62 -16.54
C ASN A 267 -8.08 -7.88 -16.98
N THR A 268 -7.36 -8.63 -16.17
CA THR A 268 -5.94 -8.93 -16.42
C THR A 268 -5.73 -10.31 -17.02
N ALA A 269 -6.77 -10.92 -17.57
CA ALA A 269 -6.67 -12.23 -18.23
C ALA A 269 -5.55 -12.28 -19.28
N ILE A 270 -5.36 -11.18 -20.05
CA ILE A 270 -4.27 -11.09 -21.03
C ILE A 270 -2.91 -11.22 -20.35
N ALA A 271 -2.69 -10.57 -19.21
CA ALA A 271 -1.43 -10.63 -18.47
C ALA A 271 -1.20 -12.00 -17.82
N LEU A 272 -2.26 -12.62 -17.30
CA LEU A 272 -2.19 -13.91 -16.63
C LEU A 272 -2.00 -15.07 -17.63
N ASN A 273 -2.69 -15.02 -18.77
CA ASN A 273 -2.62 -16.10 -19.79
C ASN A 273 -1.29 -16.15 -20.56
N VAL A 274 -0.41 -15.15 -20.39
CA VAL A 274 0.96 -15.21 -20.93
C VAL A 274 1.98 -15.74 -19.94
N MET A 275 1.58 -16.06 -18.71
CA MET A 275 2.46 -16.66 -17.70
C MET A 275 2.80 -18.11 -18.02
N ASP A 276 3.94 -18.57 -17.50
CA ASP A 276 4.38 -19.97 -17.68
C ASP A 276 3.48 -20.97 -16.92
N THR A 277 2.90 -20.54 -15.80
CA THR A 277 1.87 -21.30 -15.09
C THR A 277 0.58 -21.26 -15.91
N LYS A 278 0.32 -22.32 -16.64
CA LYS A 278 -0.85 -22.41 -17.51
C LYS A 278 -2.13 -22.57 -16.71
N GLY A 279 -3.15 -21.86 -17.12
CA GLY A 279 -4.48 -21.93 -16.53
C GLY A 279 -5.45 -21.00 -17.25
N SER A 280 -6.72 -21.35 -17.24
CA SER A 280 -7.78 -20.45 -17.71
C SER A 280 -8.13 -19.46 -16.61
N TYR A 281 -7.52 -18.29 -16.65
CA TYR A 281 -7.75 -17.21 -15.70
C TYR A 281 -8.83 -16.25 -16.21
N ARG A 282 -9.84 -15.97 -15.40
CA ARG A 282 -10.91 -15.02 -15.72
C ARG A 282 -11.13 -14.04 -14.56
N PRO A 283 -10.16 -13.16 -14.29
CA PRO A 283 -10.32 -12.13 -13.28
C PRO A 283 -11.29 -11.06 -13.78
N ASN A 284 -12.22 -10.67 -12.93
CA ASN A 284 -13.19 -9.61 -13.22
C ASN A 284 -13.32 -8.72 -11.99
N PHE A 285 -12.80 -7.51 -12.08
CA PHE A 285 -12.75 -6.56 -10.98
C PHE A 285 -13.49 -5.30 -11.37
N THR A 286 -14.46 -4.89 -10.57
CA THR A 286 -15.27 -3.70 -10.80
C THR A 286 -15.40 -2.92 -9.51
N ASP A 287 -15.26 -1.60 -9.57
CA ASP A 287 -15.63 -0.73 -8.48
C ASP A 287 -16.30 0.56 -8.95
N VAL A 288 -17.08 1.14 -8.05
CA VAL A 288 -17.68 2.47 -8.19
C VAL A 288 -17.45 3.23 -6.91
N GLN A 289 -17.03 4.47 -7.04
CA GLN A 289 -16.79 5.39 -5.93
C GLN A 289 -17.46 6.72 -6.20
N ALA A 290 -17.98 7.34 -5.14
CA ALA A 290 -18.58 8.65 -5.22
C ALA A 290 -18.26 9.47 -3.97
N LEU A 291 -17.94 10.74 -4.15
CA LEU A 291 -17.85 11.73 -3.09
C LEU A 291 -18.79 12.88 -3.42
N PHE A 292 -19.77 13.07 -2.56
CA PHE A 292 -20.70 14.22 -2.62
C PHE A 292 -20.34 15.17 -1.49
N HIS A 293 -20.25 16.42 -1.80
CA HIS A 293 -19.98 17.47 -0.82
C HIS A 293 -21.06 18.53 -0.90
N TYR A 294 -21.60 18.92 0.25
CA TYR A 294 -22.63 19.94 0.35
C TYR A 294 -22.26 20.98 1.39
N LYS A 295 -22.12 22.22 0.97
CA LYS A 295 -21.88 23.36 1.83
C LYS A 295 -23.21 23.82 2.43
N ILE A 296 -23.46 23.47 3.69
CA ILE A 296 -24.69 23.86 4.41
C ILE A 296 -24.67 25.35 4.67
N ASN A 297 -23.56 25.86 5.20
CA ASN A 297 -23.29 27.28 5.41
C ASN A 297 -21.77 27.53 5.44
N ASP A 298 -21.32 28.76 5.73
CA ASP A 298 -19.89 29.11 5.71
C ASP A 298 -19.06 28.42 6.83
N ARG A 299 -19.71 27.78 7.80
CA ARG A 299 -19.06 27.11 8.95
C ARG A 299 -19.28 25.61 8.97
N LEU A 300 -20.22 25.11 8.18
CA LEU A 300 -20.61 23.70 8.23
C LEU A 300 -20.70 23.13 6.83
N ASP A 301 -19.83 22.18 6.56
CA ASP A 301 -19.82 21.37 5.37
C ASP A 301 -20.25 19.92 5.71
N CYS A 302 -20.91 19.28 4.77
CA CYS A 302 -21.28 17.87 4.86
C CYS A 302 -20.72 17.13 3.64
N SER A 303 -20.15 15.97 3.83
CA SER A 303 -19.72 15.12 2.72
C SER A 303 -20.13 13.66 2.91
N LEU A 304 -20.46 13.00 1.81
CA LEU A 304 -20.83 11.60 1.76
C LEU A 304 -19.87 10.87 0.79
N LEU A 305 -19.06 9.97 1.33
CA LEU A 305 -18.20 9.05 0.58
C LEU A 305 -18.92 7.71 0.44
N GLY A 306 -19.07 7.22 -0.78
CA GLY A 306 -19.59 5.90 -1.09
C GLY A 306 -18.58 5.08 -1.91
N TYR A 307 -18.47 3.81 -1.60
CA TYR A 307 -17.65 2.83 -2.32
C TYR A 307 -18.39 1.51 -2.41
N TYR A 308 -18.36 0.91 -3.58
CA TYR A 308 -18.80 -0.46 -3.80
C TYR A 308 -17.86 -1.14 -4.78
N SER A 309 -17.43 -2.35 -4.46
CA SER A 309 -16.66 -3.19 -5.37
C SER A 309 -17.16 -4.62 -5.41
N LYS A 310 -17.02 -5.22 -6.58
CA LYS A 310 -17.17 -6.66 -6.78
C LYS A 310 -15.97 -7.17 -7.55
N ASN A 311 -15.24 -8.08 -6.92
CA ASN A 311 -14.08 -8.73 -7.48
C ASN A 311 -14.36 -10.23 -7.57
N GLN A 312 -14.17 -10.81 -8.74
CA GLN A 312 -14.34 -12.23 -8.99
C GLN A 312 -13.05 -12.76 -9.61
N TYR A 313 -12.56 -13.84 -9.07
CA TYR A 313 -11.42 -14.55 -9.59
C TYR A 313 -11.83 -15.98 -9.90
N TYR A 314 -11.62 -16.38 -11.15
CA TYR A 314 -11.82 -17.75 -11.60
C TYR A 314 -10.50 -18.30 -12.12
N LEU A 315 -10.14 -19.48 -11.67
CA LEU A 315 -8.97 -20.22 -12.12
C LEU A 315 -9.37 -21.68 -12.40
N ALA A 316 -9.14 -22.14 -13.62
CA ALA A 316 -9.04 -23.56 -13.93
C ALA A 316 -7.58 -23.85 -14.32
N PRO A 317 -6.81 -24.52 -13.45
CA PRO A 317 -5.42 -24.83 -13.76
C PRO A 317 -5.34 -25.79 -14.97
N GLU A 318 -4.36 -25.56 -15.84
CA GLU A 318 -4.12 -26.40 -16.99
C GLU A 318 -2.88 -27.26 -16.75
N SER A 319 -2.86 -28.44 -17.35
CA SER A 319 -1.72 -29.32 -17.30
C SER A 319 -0.46 -28.66 -17.85
N SER A 320 0.65 -28.83 -17.17
CA SER A 320 1.91 -28.15 -17.48
C SER A 320 3.10 -29.07 -17.30
N SER A 321 4.18 -28.72 -18.00
CA SER A 321 5.48 -29.42 -17.88
C SER A 321 6.53 -28.34 -17.60
N ALA A 322 7.38 -28.55 -16.61
CA ALA A 322 8.47 -27.67 -16.25
C ALA A 322 9.75 -28.45 -16.00
N ASP A 323 10.85 -27.97 -16.58
CA ASP A 323 12.18 -28.52 -16.35
C ASP A 323 12.89 -27.74 -15.25
N ALA A 324 13.51 -28.46 -14.30
CA ALA A 324 14.27 -27.88 -13.21
C ALA A 324 15.57 -28.68 -12.99
N GLY A 325 16.64 -27.99 -12.56
CA GLY A 325 17.91 -28.62 -12.25
C GLY A 325 19.13 -27.91 -12.82
N PHE A 326 20.25 -28.65 -12.91
CA PHE A 326 21.53 -28.14 -13.42
C PHE A 326 21.92 -28.90 -14.69
N VAL A 327 22.91 -28.40 -15.41
CA VAL A 327 23.37 -28.92 -16.71
C VAL A 327 23.51 -30.45 -16.79
N ASN A 328 23.87 -31.09 -15.68
CA ASN A 328 24.08 -32.54 -15.62
C ASN A 328 22.98 -33.30 -14.86
N SER A 329 21.95 -32.64 -14.40
CA SER A 329 20.86 -33.28 -13.66
C SER A 329 19.62 -32.41 -13.83
N VAL A 330 18.85 -32.70 -14.86
CA VAL A 330 17.59 -32.01 -15.16
C VAL A 330 16.45 -32.97 -14.83
N PHE A 331 15.46 -32.43 -14.09
CA PHE A 331 14.22 -33.12 -13.79
C PHE A 331 13.09 -32.42 -14.53
N ARG A 332 12.18 -33.21 -15.09
CA ARG A 332 10.92 -32.76 -15.66
C ARG A 332 9.79 -33.07 -14.71
N LEU A 333 9.04 -32.01 -14.34
CA LEU A 333 7.79 -32.15 -13.61
C LEU A 333 6.64 -32.01 -14.62
N ASP A 334 5.89 -33.05 -14.85
CA ASP A 334 4.63 -33.03 -15.57
C ASP A 334 3.50 -33.02 -14.54
N VAL A 335 2.61 -32.03 -14.61
CA VAL A 335 1.44 -31.91 -13.71
C VAL A 335 0.17 -31.92 -14.55
N PHE A 336 -0.75 -32.77 -14.20
CA PHE A 336 -2.08 -32.88 -14.80
C PHE A 336 -3.11 -32.36 -13.79
N PHE A 337 -3.87 -31.33 -14.19
CA PHE A 337 -4.85 -30.70 -13.31
C PHE A 337 -6.27 -30.97 -13.80
N GLU A 338 -7.17 -31.15 -12.83
CA GLU A 338 -8.62 -31.11 -13.00
C GLU A 338 -9.25 -30.24 -11.92
N GLY A 339 -10.39 -29.60 -12.25
CA GLY A 339 -11.11 -28.77 -11.30
C GLY A 339 -10.96 -27.29 -11.51
N GLN A 340 -11.43 -26.52 -10.51
CA GLN A 340 -11.46 -25.06 -10.59
C GLN A 340 -11.46 -24.42 -9.21
N GLU A 341 -11.08 -23.13 -9.19
CA GLU A 341 -11.18 -22.21 -8.06
C GLU A 341 -12.06 -21.01 -8.45
N VAL A 342 -12.98 -20.63 -7.57
CA VAL A 342 -13.83 -19.46 -7.74
C VAL A 342 -13.84 -18.69 -6.43
N ASP A 343 -13.36 -17.46 -6.49
CA ASP A 343 -13.33 -16.54 -5.36
C ASP A 343 -14.13 -15.29 -5.69
N ASP A 344 -15.09 -14.99 -4.84
CA ASP A 344 -15.93 -13.80 -4.94
C ASP A 344 -15.70 -12.89 -3.74
N TYR A 345 -15.48 -11.59 -4.00
CA TYR A 345 -15.31 -10.54 -2.99
C TYR A 345 -16.24 -9.38 -3.31
N ALA A 346 -17.17 -9.09 -2.41
CA ALA A 346 -18.02 -7.91 -2.49
C ALA A 346 -17.74 -6.99 -1.29
N THR A 347 -17.46 -5.73 -1.55
CA THR A 347 -17.13 -4.76 -0.50
C THR A 347 -17.95 -3.49 -0.68
N GLY A 348 -18.53 -3.00 0.40
CA GLY A 348 -19.22 -1.72 0.47
C GLY A 348 -18.69 -0.85 1.60
N LEU A 349 -18.60 0.46 1.37
CA LEU A 349 -18.33 1.46 2.39
C LEU A 349 -19.18 2.70 2.15
N GLY A 350 -19.79 3.20 3.22
CA GLY A 350 -20.42 4.51 3.26
C GLY A 350 -19.86 5.32 4.43
N ALA A 351 -19.52 6.59 4.21
CA ALA A 351 -19.06 7.46 5.27
C ALA A 351 -19.67 8.86 5.13
N LEU A 352 -20.31 9.31 6.19
CA LEU A 352 -20.89 10.66 6.32
C LEU A 352 -19.98 11.48 7.22
N THR A 353 -19.52 12.62 6.71
CA THR A 353 -18.63 13.52 7.42
C THR A 353 -19.28 14.91 7.56
N PHE A 354 -19.25 15.46 8.74
CA PHE A 354 -19.57 16.86 9.02
C PHE A 354 -18.30 17.58 9.45
N ASP A 355 -17.92 18.61 8.69
CA ASP A 355 -16.82 19.51 9.00
C ASP A 355 -17.41 20.82 9.53
N TYR A 356 -17.15 21.11 10.82
CA TYR A 356 -17.66 22.30 11.50
C TYR A 356 -16.51 23.22 11.91
N LYS A 357 -16.50 24.41 11.36
CA LYS A 357 -15.51 25.46 11.63
C LYS A 357 -16.19 26.65 12.33
N PRO A 358 -16.34 26.59 13.66
CA PRO A 358 -17.00 27.68 14.39
C PRO A 358 -16.27 29.01 14.28
N ASN A 359 -14.95 28.96 14.18
CA ASN A 359 -14.07 30.11 13.95
C ASN A 359 -12.82 29.67 13.18
N GLU A 360 -11.90 30.58 12.88
CA GLU A 360 -10.69 30.37 12.10
C GLU A 360 -9.65 29.46 12.76
N HIS A 361 -9.73 29.33 14.07
CA HIS A 361 -8.76 28.60 14.88
C HIS A 361 -9.21 27.22 15.25
N LEU A 362 -10.47 26.87 14.99
CA LEU A 362 -11.05 25.59 15.42
C LEU A 362 -11.74 24.88 14.27
N ASP A 363 -11.28 23.66 14.00
CA ASP A 363 -11.87 22.73 13.04
C ASP A 363 -12.33 21.46 13.78
N LEU A 364 -13.60 21.11 13.65
CA LEU A 364 -14.22 19.96 14.29
C LEU A 364 -14.83 19.05 13.20
N LYS A 365 -14.40 17.82 13.18
CA LYS A 365 -14.85 16.83 12.21
C LYS A 365 -15.55 15.69 12.93
N PHE A 366 -16.74 15.33 12.44
CA PHE A 366 -17.52 14.18 12.90
C PHE A 366 -17.73 13.24 11.72
N ILE A 367 -17.30 11.99 11.87
CA ILE A 367 -17.38 11.00 10.81
C ILE A 367 -18.15 9.79 11.34
N THR A 368 -19.13 9.34 10.57
CA THR A 368 -19.82 8.06 10.80
C THR A 368 -19.60 7.22 9.56
N SER A 369 -19.05 6.03 9.72
CA SER A 369 -18.82 5.12 8.59
C SER A 369 -19.32 3.71 8.87
N ALA A 370 -19.75 3.05 7.79
CA ALA A 370 -20.11 1.66 7.78
C ALA A 370 -19.38 0.94 6.64
N TYR A 371 -18.67 -0.11 6.96
CA TYR A 371 -17.97 -0.98 6.03
C TYR A 371 -18.58 -2.38 6.11
N SER A 372 -18.71 -3.06 4.98
CA SER A 372 -19.14 -4.45 4.88
C SER A 372 -18.34 -5.16 3.79
N ALA A 373 -17.85 -6.36 4.09
CA ALA A 373 -17.26 -7.22 3.09
C ALA A 373 -17.79 -8.65 3.22
N TYR A 374 -18.09 -9.25 2.08
CA TYR A 374 -18.45 -10.64 1.94
C TYR A 374 -17.49 -11.31 0.98
N GLU A 375 -16.87 -12.39 1.43
CA GLU A 375 -15.85 -13.12 0.69
C GLU A 375 -16.22 -14.61 0.66
N THR A 376 -16.13 -15.23 -0.50
CA THR A 376 -16.21 -16.69 -0.65
C THR A 376 -15.00 -17.19 -1.38
N GLU A 377 -14.50 -18.32 -0.94
CA GLU A 377 -13.40 -19.05 -1.56
C GLU A 377 -13.84 -20.50 -1.74
N THR A 378 -13.96 -20.91 -2.99
CA THR A 378 -14.46 -22.24 -3.34
C THR A 378 -13.54 -22.88 -4.36
N TYR A 379 -12.94 -23.99 -4.01
CA TYR A 379 -12.17 -24.77 -4.95
C TYR A 379 -12.31 -26.26 -4.74
N ASP A 380 -12.21 -26.98 -5.86
CA ASP A 380 -11.92 -28.39 -5.97
C ASP A 380 -10.83 -28.52 -7.03
N ILE A 381 -9.60 -28.80 -6.60
CA ILE A 381 -8.45 -28.91 -7.49
C ILE A 381 -7.78 -30.26 -7.24
N PHE A 382 -7.86 -31.13 -8.23
CA PHE A 382 -7.10 -32.36 -8.30
C PHE A 382 -5.84 -32.10 -9.13
N GLY A 383 -4.68 -32.52 -8.62
CA GLY A 383 -3.41 -32.48 -9.33
C GLY A 383 -2.71 -33.82 -9.24
N GLU A 384 -2.32 -34.35 -10.39
CA GLU A 384 -1.47 -35.55 -10.50
C GLU A 384 -0.13 -35.12 -11.10
N TYR A 385 0.98 -35.53 -10.50
CA TYR A 385 2.30 -35.13 -10.97
C TYR A 385 3.22 -36.32 -11.20
N TYR A 386 4.10 -36.17 -12.19
CA TYR A 386 5.18 -37.08 -12.52
C TYR A 386 6.50 -36.34 -12.53
N LEU A 387 7.45 -36.77 -11.70
CA LEU A 387 8.79 -36.22 -11.65
C LEU A 387 9.76 -37.23 -12.32
N GLY A 388 10.32 -36.85 -13.44
CA GLY A 388 11.22 -37.68 -14.20
C GLY A 388 12.61 -37.09 -14.39
N GLN A 389 13.65 -37.92 -14.39
CA GLN A 389 14.99 -37.48 -14.75
C GLN A 389 15.11 -37.40 -16.27
N VAL A 390 15.64 -36.26 -16.76
CA VAL A 390 15.82 -36.02 -18.20
C VAL A 390 17.25 -36.37 -18.62
N GLU A 391 17.38 -37.01 -19.77
CA GLU A 391 18.70 -37.28 -20.39
C GLU A 391 19.33 -35.97 -20.89
N THR A 392 20.48 -35.62 -20.33
CA THR A 392 21.19 -34.36 -20.64
C THR A 392 22.45 -34.57 -21.48
N SER A 393 22.87 -35.80 -21.72
CA SER A 393 24.09 -36.13 -22.47
C SER A 393 24.01 -35.65 -23.91
N LEU A 394 24.91 -34.78 -24.31
CA LEU A 394 24.98 -34.25 -25.68
C LEU A 394 25.27 -35.39 -26.68
N GLY A 395 24.41 -35.54 -27.69
CA GLY A 395 24.51 -36.55 -28.71
C GLY A 395 23.85 -37.89 -28.37
N SER A 396 23.19 -38.02 -27.23
CA SER A 396 22.31 -39.16 -26.93
C SER A 396 21.05 -39.11 -27.80
N GLU A 397 20.59 -40.23 -28.34
CA GLU A 397 19.31 -40.35 -29.05
C GLU A 397 18.11 -40.02 -28.14
N GLN A 398 18.30 -40.10 -26.83
CA GLN A 398 17.28 -39.82 -25.81
C GLN A 398 17.43 -38.44 -25.19
N GLN A 399 18.32 -37.58 -25.68
CA GLN A 399 18.51 -36.25 -25.17
C GLN A 399 17.19 -35.46 -25.10
N GLY A 400 16.87 -34.92 -23.91
CA GLY A 400 15.63 -34.21 -23.67
C GLY A 400 14.42 -35.06 -23.30
N ASN A 401 14.57 -36.42 -23.34
CA ASN A 401 13.51 -37.33 -22.90
C ASN A 401 13.67 -37.75 -21.44
N VAL A 402 12.58 -38.08 -20.79
CA VAL A 402 12.58 -38.68 -19.45
C VAL A 402 13.08 -40.12 -19.55
N ILE A 403 14.15 -40.41 -18.82
CA ILE A 403 14.79 -41.75 -18.82
C ILE A 403 14.51 -42.55 -17.55
N SER A 404 14.08 -41.90 -16.47
CA SER A 404 13.77 -42.54 -15.20
C SER A 404 12.67 -41.75 -14.48
N ASN A 405 11.69 -42.46 -13.92
CA ASN A 405 10.68 -41.91 -13.06
C ASN A 405 11.26 -41.74 -11.63
N MET A 406 11.28 -40.54 -11.11
CA MET A 406 11.83 -40.18 -9.79
C MET A 406 10.74 -39.99 -8.75
N GLY A 407 9.49 -39.91 -9.16
CA GLY A 407 8.37 -39.72 -8.23
C GLY A 407 7.06 -39.50 -8.97
N THR A 408 6.00 -40.00 -8.39
CA THR A 408 4.63 -39.78 -8.80
C THR A 408 3.82 -39.43 -7.56
N GLY A 409 2.82 -38.57 -7.71
CA GLY A 409 1.92 -38.29 -6.62
C GLY A 409 0.67 -37.61 -7.12
N ALA A 410 -0.32 -37.57 -6.26
CA ALA A 410 -1.56 -36.86 -6.49
C ALA A 410 -1.97 -36.06 -5.24
N TYR A 411 -2.72 -34.99 -5.44
CA TYR A 411 -3.35 -34.25 -4.36
C TYR A 411 -4.73 -33.78 -4.77
N LEU A 412 -5.62 -33.73 -3.79
CA LEU A 412 -6.94 -33.12 -3.94
C LEU A 412 -7.11 -32.06 -2.87
N LYS A 413 -7.33 -30.82 -3.31
CA LYS A 413 -7.60 -29.66 -2.44
C LYS A 413 -9.05 -29.30 -2.57
N HIS A 414 -9.70 -29.10 -1.42
CA HIS A 414 -11.10 -28.73 -1.32
C HIS A 414 -11.28 -27.56 -0.38
N ALA A 415 -12.06 -26.55 -0.78
CA ALA A 415 -12.53 -25.49 0.13
C ALA A 415 -13.94 -25.04 -0.19
N ARG A 416 -14.66 -24.67 0.88
CA ARG A 416 -15.96 -23.97 0.89
C ARG A 416 -15.94 -22.97 2.03
N ASN A 417 -15.16 -21.92 1.86
CA ASN A 417 -14.97 -20.88 2.87
C ASN A 417 -15.88 -19.70 2.61
N ALA A 418 -16.42 -19.10 3.66
CA ALA A 418 -17.20 -17.87 3.59
C ALA A 418 -16.85 -16.96 4.76
N PHE A 419 -16.55 -15.71 4.46
CA PHE A 419 -16.19 -14.70 5.44
C PHE A 419 -17.05 -13.46 5.27
N TYR A 420 -17.73 -13.05 6.32
CA TYR A 420 -18.51 -11.84 6.36
C TYR A 420 -18.05 -10.93 7.49
N VAL A 421 -17.81 -9.67 7.18
CA VAL A 421 -17.41 -8.68 8.19
C VAL A 421 -18.18 -7.38 8.01
N GLN A 422 -18.60 -6.81 9.12
CA GLN A 422 -19.21 -5.48 9.21
C GLN A 422 -18.44 -4.65 10.24
N VAL A 423 -18.13 -3.41 9.88
CA VAL A 423 -17.44 -2.47 10.77
C VAL A 423 -18.17 -1.13 10.77
N TYR A 424 -18.55 -0.69 11.94
CA TYR A 424 -19.21 0.60 12.14
C TYR A 424 -18.30 1.49 12.98
N ASN A 425 -18.00 2.67 12.49
CA ASN A 425 -17.17 3.65 13.20
C ASN A 425 -17.96 4.93 13.47
N PHE A 426 -17.66 5.51 14.60
CA PHE A 426 -18.02 6.88 14.93
C PHE A 426 -16.76 7.60 15.41
N ASP A 427 -16.32 8.60 14.64
CA ASP A 427 -15.09 9.35 14.89
C ASP A 427 -15.41 10.82 15.16
N HIS A 428 -14.74 11.38 16.15
CA HIS A 428 -14.62 12.82 16.35
C HIS A 428 -13.15 13.19 16.24
N LYS A 429 -12.82 14.20 15.44
CA LYS A 429 -11.49 14.79 15.33
C LYS A 429 -11.60 16.28 15.49
N GLY A 430 -10.69 16.87 16.25
CA GLY A 430 -10.61 18.31 16.44
C GLY A 430 -9.19 18.82 16.17
N MET A 431 -9.11 20.02 15.63
CA MET A 431 -7.86 20.76 15.43
C MET A 431 -8.07 22.19 15.88
N ARG A 432 -7.13 22.68 16.70
CA ARG A 432 -7.04 24.08 17.08
C ARG A 432 -5.69 24.64 16.69
N VAL A 433 -5.71 25.68 15.91
CA VAL A 433 -4.52 26.44 15.50
C VAL A 433 -4.52 27.77 16.25
N GLN A 434 -3.46 28.03 16.97
CA GLN A 434 -3.29 29.31 17.67
C GLN A 434 -1.85 29.77 17.52
N ASP A 435 -1.62 30.82 16.77
CA ASP A 435 -0.30 31.31 16.39
C ASP A 435 0.57 30.18 15.78
N ARG A 436 1.61 29.78 16.49
CA ARG A 436 2.56 28.71 16.09
C ARG A 436 2.30 27.36 16.77
N ASN A 437 1.13 27.23 17.39
CA ASN A 437 0.73 26.04 18.14
C ASN A 437 -0.41 25.35 17.43
N VAL A 438 -0.30 24.04 17.22
CA VAL A 438 -1.36 23.21 16.66
C VAL A 438 -1.69 22.11 17.65
N LEU A 439 -2.90 22.12 18.18
CA LEU A 439 -3.43 21.06 19.02
C LEU A 439 -4.40 20.22 18.20
N LYS A 440 -4.19 18.92 18.15
CA LYS A 440 -5.10 17.96 17.53
C LYS A 440 -5.55 16.93 18.56
N TRP A 441 -6.79 16.50 18.47
CA TRP A 441 -7.34 15.43 19.30
C TRP A 441 -8.36 14.62 18.52
N GLY A 442 -8.63 13.42 18.98
CA GLY A 442 -9.67 12.57 18.39
C GLY A 442 -10.13 11.49 19.34
N LEU A 443 -11.33 11.02 19.08
CA LEU A 443 -11.95 9.90 19.76
C LEU A 443 -12.70 9.07 18.73
N ARG A 444 -12.51 7.75 18.73
CA ARG A 444 -13.22 6.82 17.88
C ARG A 444 -13.84 5.68 18.70
N TYR A 445 -15.05 5.35 18.33
CA TYR A 445 -15.71 4.10 18.70
C TYR A 445 -15.87 3.24 17.45
N GLN A 446 -15.46 1.97 17.55
CA GLN A 446 -15.61 1.00 16.47
C GLN A 446 -16.33 -0.25 16.97
N ARG A 447 -17.36 -0.68 16.25
CA ARG A 447 -17.99 -1.98 16.38
C ARG A 447 -17.66 -2.83 15.19
N GLN A 448 -17.07 -4.00 15.44
CA GLN A 448 -16.75 -4.99 14.43
C GLN A 448 -17.54 -6.27 14.68
N ASN A 449 -18.24 -6.78 13.66
CA ASN A 449 -18.90 -8.07 13.65
C ASN A 449 -18.27 -8.93 12.57
N VAL A 450 -17.93 -10.17 12.92
CA VAL A 450 -17.29 -11.15 12.02
C VAL A 450 -18.11 -12.44 12.08
N ASP A 451 -18.34 -13.03 10.92
CA ASP A 451 -18.92 -14.36 10.73
C ASP A 451 -18.00 -15.09 9.72
N ASP A 452 -17.33 -16.14 10.17
CA ASP A 452 -16.31 -16.87 9.41
C ASP A 452 -16.61 -18.36 9.42
N VAL A 453 -16.89 -18.89 8.25
CA VAL A 453 -17.08 -20.32 8.01
C VAL A 453 -15.87 -20.84 7.25
N VAL A 454 -15.12 -21.73 7.88
CA VAL A 454 -14.00 -22.44 7.28
C VAL A 454 -14.38 -23.89 7.09
N ASN A 455 -14.26 -24.39 5.89
CA ASN A 455 -14.44 -25.80 5.54
C ASN A 455 -13.48 -26.12 4.41
N GLU A 456 -12.28 -26.58 4.77
CA GLU A 456 -11.22 -26.89 3.83
C GLU A 456 -10.47 -28.15 4.25
N TRP A 457 -10.02 -28.91 3.27
CA TRP A 457 -9.20 -30.09 3.49
C TRP A 457 -8.32 -30.40 2.28
N ASN A 458 -7.21 -31.08 2.55
CA ASN A 458 -6.32 -31.59 1.54
C ASN A 458 -6.15 -33.10 1.72
N MET A 459 -6.14 -33.81 0.62
CA MET A 459 -5.70 -35.21 0.54
C MET A 459 -4.46 -35.26 -0.33
N ILE A 460 -3.41 -35.89 0.15
CA ILE A 460 -2.15 -36.01 -0.58
C ILE A 460 -1.79 -37.47 -0.64
N ASP A 461 -1.55 -37.95 -1.85
CA ASP A 461 -0.99 -39.27 -2.15
C ASP A 461 0.32 -39.07 -2.92
N SER A 462 1.44 -39.47 -2.33
CA SER A 462 2.76 -39.19 -2.86
C SER A 462 3.47 -40.50 -3.23
N ALA A 463 4.14 -40.49 -4.39
CA ALA A 463 4.91 -41.65 -4.92
C ALA A 463 4.08 -42.93 -5.14
N GLY A 464 2.77 -42.79 -5.35
CA GLY A 464 1.85 -43.92 -5.50
C GLY A 464 1.52 -44.64 -4.20
N TYR A 465 1.82 -44.01 -3.07
CA TYR A 465 1.49 -44.52 -1.75
C TYR A 465 0.50 -43.59 -1.07
N SER A 466 -0.48 -44.14 -0.39
CA SER A 466 -1.34 -43.38 0.52
C SER A 466 -0.53 -42.93 1.74
N LEU A 467 -0.64 -41.73 2.14
CA LEU A 467 0.04 -41.21 3.36
C LEU A 467 -0.48 -41.91 4.63
N PRO A 468 0.38 -42.11 5.65
CA PRO A 468 1.80 -41.78 5.75
C PRO A 468 2.71 -42.95 5.47
N HIS A 469 3.77 -42.76 4.68
CA HIS A 469 4.84 -43.79 4.49
C HIS A 469 6.14 -43.35 5.11
N SER A 470 6.81 -44.29 5.84
CA SER A 470 8.21 -44.07 6.22
C SER A 470 9.11 -44.39 5.01
N MET A 471 10.24 -43.69 4.87
CA MET A 471 11.22 -43.93 3.81
C MET A 471 11.73 -45.36 3.79
N ASP A 472 11.74 -46.06 4.93
CA ASP A 472 12.22 -47.40 5.10
C ASP A 472 11.30 -48.48 4.46
N GLN A 473 10.11 -48.05 4.00
CA GLN A 473 9.08 -48.96 3.47
C GLN A 473 8.83 -48.79 1.96
N VAL A 474 9.67 -48.06 1.26
CA VAL A 474 9.55 -47.90 -0.20
C VAL A 474 9.70 -49.27 -0.86
N GLY A 475 8.66 -49.71 -1.57
CA GLY A 475 8.64 -51.02 -2.24
C GLY A 475 8.27 -52.19 -1.34
N VAL A 476 7.97 -51.99 -0.07
CA VAL A 476 7.45 -53.03 0.82
C VAL A 476 5.96 -52.77 1.04
N MET A 477 5.08 -53.68 0.64
CA MET A 477 3.66 -53.59 0.99
C MET A 477 3.51 -53.77 2.50
N PRO A 478 2.95 -52.81 3.26
CA PRO A 478 2.67 -53.01 4.67
C PRO A 478 1.63 -54.14 4.84
N ALA A 479 1.77 -54.91 5.91
CA ALA A 479 0.87 -56.03 6.21
C ALA A 479 -0.58 -55.61 6.45
N LEU A 480 -0.80 -54.34 6.83
CA LEU A 480 -2.08 -53.64 6.91
C LEU A 480 -1.90 -52.34 6.17
N LEU A 481 -2.72 -52.07 5.15
CA LEU A 481 -2.79 -50.76 4.53
C LEU A 481 -3.33 -49.78 5.58
N PRO A 482 -2.61 -48.67 5.86
CA PRO A 482 -3.14 -47.62 6.74
C PRO A 482 -4.42 -47.02 6.13
N ASP A 483 -5.35 -46.62 7.00
CA ASP A 483 -6.53 -45.87 6.56
C ASP A 483 -6.09 -44.59 5.87
N LEU A 484 -6.75 -44.24 4.77
CA LEU A 484 -6.56 -42.96 4.09
C LEU A 484 -6.92 -41.83 5.06
N SER A 485 -5.97 -40.96 5.33
CA SER A 485 -6.18 -39.77 6.16
C SER A 485 -5.99 -38.49 5.35
N LEU A 486 -6.71 -37.44 5.73
CA LEU A 486 -6.51 -36.13 5.16
C LEU A 486 -5.18 -35.56 5.69
N ASP A 487 -4.39 -34.95 4.80
CA ASP A 487 -3.18 -34.24 5.18
C ASP A 487 -3.51 -32.99 6.02
N MET A 488 -4.56 -32.30 5.64
CA MET A 488 -5.08 -31.12 6.34
C MET A 488 -6.61 -31.20 6.40
N PHE A 489 -7.18 -30.88 7.54
CA PHE A 489 -8.61 -30.75 7.72
C PHE A 489 -8.93 -29.61 8.68
N HIS A 490 -9.58 -28.57 8.16
CA HIS A 490 -10.03 -27.42 8.93
C HIS A 490 -11.53 -27.23 8.79
N ARG A 491 -12.25 -27.25 9.91
CA ARG A 491 -13.69 -26.98 9.92
C ARG A 491 -14.04 -26.15 11.15
N ALA A 492 -14.49 -24.93 10.92
CA ALA A 492 -14.86 -24.02 11.99
C ALA A 492 -15.98 -23.06 11.56
N HIS A 493 -16.77 -22.61 12.51
CA HIS A 493 -17.71 -21.50 12.35
C HIS A 493 -17.52 -20.54 13.51
N ASN A 494 -17.00 -19.36 13.24
CA ASN A 494 -16.65 -18.36 14.22
C ASN A 494 -17.56 -17.14 14.07
N VAL A 495 -18.30 -16.80 15.11
CA VAL A 495 -19.08 -15.56 15.19
C VAL A 495 -18.50 -14.69 16.29
N LEU A 496 -18.05 -13.48 15.92
CA LEU A 496 -17.33 -12.61 16.84
C LEU A 496 -17.84 -11.17 16.75
N GLY A 497 -18.03 -10.55 17.91
CA GLY A 497 -18.39 -9.13 18.01
C GLY A 497 -17.42 -8.39 18.92
N ILE A 498 -16.68 -7.40 18.40
CA ILE A 498 -15.68 -6.63 19.12
C ILE A 498 -16.08 -5.16 19.17
N ASN A 499 -15.93 -4.54 20.37
CA ASN A 499 -16.06 -3.09 20.53
C ASN A 499 -14.68 -2.50 20.87
N ASN A 500 -14.21 -1.57 20.09
CA ASN A 500 -12.95 -0.87 20.31
C ASN A 500 -13.22 0.60 20.58
N VAL A 501 -12.38 1.21 21.42
CA VAL A 501 -12.39 2.65 21.65
C VAL A 501 -10.95 3.13 21.59
N ASP A 502 -10.68 4.10 20.77
CA ASP A 502 -9.38 4.72 20.70
C ASP A 502 -9.48 6.26 20.69
N GLY A 503 -8.44 6.90 21.17
CA GLY A 503 -8.37 8.35 21.19
C GLY A 503 -6.94 8.83 21.22
N PHE A 504 -6.72 10.05 20.79
CA PHE A 504 -5.41 10.68 20.81
C PHE A 504 -5.50 12.17 21.18
N VAL A 505 -4.37 12.67 21.68
CA VAL A 505 -4.08 14.09 21.82
C VAL A 505 -2.65 14.34 21.33
N GLN A 506 -2.45 15.39 20.57
CA GLN A 506 -1.19 15.75 19.95
C GLN A 506 -1.02 17.24 19.92
N GLN A 507 0.17 17.71 20.34
CA GLN A 507 0.56 19.10 20.31
C GLN A 507 1.77 19.28 19.41
N SER A 508 1.70 20.20 18.46
CA SER A 508 2.83 20.66 17.66
C SER A 508 3.16 22.12 18.04
N LEU A 509 4.43 22.37 18.33
CA LEU A 509 4.97 23.66 18.76
C LEU A 509 6.09 24.07 17.81
N THR A 510 6.04 25.30 17.29
CA THR A 510 7.08 25.84 16.43
C THR A 510 7.86 26.91 17.19
N PHE A 511 9.17 26.73 17.32
CA PHE A 511 10.09 27.64 18.00
C PHE A 511 11.04 28.28 16.98
N PRO A 512 10.89 29.57 16.66
CA PRO A 512 11.89 30.30 15.90
C PRO A 512 13.09 30.60 16.81
N LEU A 513 14.27 30.45 16.29
CA LEU A 513 15.51 30.81 16.97
C LEU A 513 16.00 32.20 16.51
N HIS A 514 17.00 32.75 17.20
CA HIS A 514 17.48 34.15 16.97
C HIS A 514 18.18 34.31 15.61
N ASP A 515 18.64 33.21 15.02
CA ASP A 515 19.34 33.14 13.74
C ASP A 515 18.42 32.81 12.56
N GLU A 516 17.12 33.01 12.71
CA GLU A 516 16.08 32.61 11.74
C GLU A 516 15.99 31.08 11.49
N SER A 517 16.69 30.27 12.27
CA SER A 517 16.48 28.82 12.26
C SER A 517 15.18 28.48 13.01
N GLU A 518 14.65 27.29 12.74
CA GLU A 518 13.35 26.86 13.25
C GLU A 518 13.39 25.44 13.80
N ILE A 519 12.79 25.25 14.98
CA ILE A 519 12.56 23.93 15.56
C ILE A 519 11.05 23.69 15.67
N VAL A 520 10.60 22.57 15.16
CA VAL A 520 9.23 22.07 15.35
C VAL A 520 9.26 20.82 16.21
N VAL A 521 8.48 20.83 17.29
CA VAL A 521 8.33 19.69 18.19
C VAL A 521 6.88 19.25 18.16
N THR A 522 6.65 17.99 17.79
CA THR A 522 5.33 17.34 17.85
C THR A 522 5.38 16.24 18.87
N ALA A 523 4.54 16.31 19.90
CA ALA A 523 4.40 15.29 20.92
C ALA A 523 2.93 14.87 21.02
N GLY A 524 2.68 13.59 21.19
CA GLY A 524 1.32 13.06 21.27
C GLY A 524 1.24 11.75 22.03
N LEU A 525 0.05 11.48 22.51
CA LEU A 525 -0.32 10.25 23.17
C LEU A 525 -1.58 9.70 22.50
N ARG A 526 -1.53 8.44 22.12
CA ARG A 526 -2.68 7.68 21.67
C ARG A 526 -2.97 6.55 22.66
N ALA A 527 -4.23 6.28 22.94
CA ALA A 527 -4.69 5.18 23.76
C ALA A 527 -5.75 4.39 23.00
N ASN A 528 -5.67 3.06 23.09
CA ASN A 528 -6.60 2.13 22.44
C ASN A 528 -7.09 1.12 23.49
N TYR A 529 -8.40 0.93 23.57
CA TYR A 529 -9.06 -0.16 24.27
C TYR A 529 -9.50 -1.23 23.27
N TRP A 530 -8.89 -2.41 23.34
CA TRP A 530 -9.24 -3.53 22.49
C TRP A 530 -10.24 -4.47 23.18
N GLY A 531 -11.46 -4.49 22.65
CA GLY A 531 -12.57 -5.21 23.30
C GLY A 531 -12.45 -6.72 23.25
N TYR A 532 -11.62 -7.31 22.39
CA TYR A 532 -11.39 -8.75 22.31
C TYR A 532 -10.71 -9.28 23.60
N ASN A 533 -9.61 -8.69 24.00
CA ASN A 533 -8.89 -9.08 25.22
C ASN A 533 -9.13 -8.15 26.40
N LYS A 534 -9.97 -7.11 26.25
CA LYS A 534 -10.38 -6.14 27.28
C LYS A 534 -9.18 -5.39 27.90
N LYS A 535 -8.13 -5.11 27.09
CA LYS A 535 -6.92 -4.40 27.54
C LYS A 535 -6.81 -3.03 26.91
N MET A 536 -6.18 -2.13 27.64
CA MET A 536 -5.80 -0.80 27.18
C MET A 536 -4.33 -0.77 26.79
N TYR A 537 -4.02 -0.07 25.70
CA TYR A 537 -2.68 0.12 25.17
C TYR A 537 -2.41 1.62 24.98
N ALA A 538 -1.23 2.08 25.38
CA ALA A 538 -0.82 3.48 25.26
C ALA A 538 0.38 3.62 24.35
N SER A 539 0.32 4.57 23.41
CA SER A 539 1.28 4.79 22.33
C SER A 539 1.79 6.24 22.36
N PRO A 540 2.76 6.59 23.24
CA PRO A 540 3.42 7.89 23.20
C PRO A 540 4.29 8.01 21.96
N ARG A 541 4.28 9.20 21.33
CA ARG A 541 5.05 9.50 20.12
C ARG A 541 5.60 10.92 20.20
N VAL A 542 6.81 11.11 19.70
CA VAL A 542 7.46 12.41 19.63
C VAL A 542 8.23 12.55 18.32
N GLY A 543 8.19 13.73 17.75
CA GLY A 543 8.98 14.12 16.59
C GLY A 543 9.57 15.50 16.80
N VAL A 544 10.79 15.68 16.33
CA VAL A 544 11.49 16.97 16.30
C VAL A 544 12.02 17.21 14.91
N ALA A 545 11.73 18.36 14.32
CA ALA A 545 12.36 18.81 13.11
C ALA A 545 13.15 20.07 13.37
N TYR A 546 14.36 20.15 12.81
CA TYR A 546 15.25 21.31 12.91
C TYR A 546 15.66 21.77 11.51
N LYS A 547 15.40 23.03 11.22
CA LYS A 547 15.84 23.71 10.01
C LYS A 547 16.83 24.79 10.39
N PRO A 548 18.15 24.55 10.19
CA PRO A 548 19.15 25.58 10.38
C PRO A 548 19.01 26.67 9.31
N ASN A 549 19.36 27.89 9.66
CA ASN A 549 19.56 28.97 8.69
C ASN A 549 21.03 28.94 8.23
N LEU A 550 21.32 28.24 7.14
CA LEU A 550 22.65 28.15 6.55
C LEU A 550 22.63 28.83 5.19
N GLU A 551 23.51 29.83 5.00
CA GLU A 551 23.62 30.54 3.72
C GLU A 551 23.88 29.55 2.57
N GLY A 552 23.03 29.57 1.54
CA GLY A 552 23.14 28.75 0.35
C GLY A 552 22.83 27.26 0.52
N GLN A 553 22.36 26.82 1.70
CA GLN A 553 22.00 25.41 1.96
C GLN A 553 20.60 25.32 2.57
N ASP A 554 19.72 24.54 1.96
CA ASP A 554 18.39 24.22 2.52
C ASP A 554 18.40 22.79 3.07
N LEU A 555 18.59 22.69 4.38
CA LEU A 555 18.68 21.45 5.13
C LEU A 555 17.54 21.35 6.14
N VAL A 556 16.98 20.17 6.29
CA VAL A 556 16.01 19.85 7.36
C VAL A 556 16.46 18.55 8.00
N PHE A 557 16.62 18.54 9.31
CA PHE A 557 16.87 17.34 10.10
C PHE A 557 15.63 16.95 10.85
N ARG A 558 15.35 15.64 10.94
CA ARG A 558 14.20 15.09 11.67
C ARG A 558 14.63 13.96 12.56
N LEU A 559 14.09 13.92 13.76
CA LEU A 559 14.18 12.81 14.69
C LEU A 559 12.77 12.49 15.15
N SER A 560 12.30 11.27 14.90
CA SER A 560 11.00 10.83 15.37
C SER A 560 11.09 9.47 16.03
N GLY A 561 10.18 9.22 16.97
CA GLY A 561 10.12 7.93 17.64
C GLY A 561 8.91 7.79 18.54
N GLY A 562 8.70 6.58 18.99
CA GLY A 562 7.57 6.28 19.87
C GLY A 562 7.25 4.81 19.95
N VAL A 563 6.11 4.56 20.58
CA VAL A 563 5.53 3.23 20.72
C VAL A 563 4.31 3.13 19.83
N TYR A 564 4.24 2.05 19.07
CA TYR A 564 3.15 1.77 18.12
C TYR A 564 2.58 0.41 18.48
N HIS A 565 1.28 0.36 18.75
CA HIS A 565 0.55 -0.88 18.98
C HIS A 565 -0.33 -1.18 17.78
N GLN A 566 -0.44 -2.47 17.44
CA GLN A 566 -1.39 -2.97 16.47
C GLN A 566 -2.19 -4.10 17.09
N THR A 567 -3.49 -3.93 17.18
CA THR A 567 -4.38 -5.03 17.54
C THR A 567 -4.45 -6.01 16.37
N PRO A 568 -4.30 -7.31 16.60
CA PRO A 568 -4.44 -8.30 15.55
C PRO A 568 -5.79 -8.21 14.85
N PHE A 569 -5.81 -8.32 13.54
CA PHE A 569 -7.03 -8.48 12.79
C PHE A 569 -7.51 -9.94 12.83
N TYR A 570 -8.71 -10.22 12.34
CA TYR A 570 -9.36 -11.50 12.54
C TYR A 570 -8.51 -12.71 12.14
N ARG A 571 -7.85 -12.70 10.97
CA ARG A 571 -7.02 -13.84 10.52
C ARG A 571 -5.77 -14.07 11.37
N GLU A 572 -5.24 -13.03 12.03
CA GLU A 572 -4.10 -13.14 12.95
C GLU A 572 -4.46 -13.78 14.31
N ILE A 573 -5.75 -13.87 14.64
CA ILE A 573 -6.23 -14.55 15.85
C ILE A 573 -6.88 -15.90 15.58
N ARG A 574 -6.92 -16.34 14.34
CA ARG A 574 -7.44 -17.64 13.93
C ARG A 574 -6.29 -18.64 13.81
N ASN A 575 -6.33 -19.69 14.63
CA ASN A 575 -5.41 -20.83 14.57
C ASN A 575 -5.56 -21.60 13.25
N ARG A 576 -4.58 -22.48 12.97
CA ARG A 576 -4.61 -23.32 11.76
C ARG A 576 -5.82 -24.26 11.72
N ASP A 577 -6.28 -24.78 12.85
CA ASP A 577 -7.47 -25.63 12.98
C ASP A 577 -8.81 -24.86 12.82
N GLY A 578 -8.74 -23.55 12.57
CA GLY A 578 -9.88 -22.66 12.44
C GLY A 578 -10.41 -22.10 13.76
N SER A 579 -9.93 -22.57 14.93
CA SER A 579 -10.34 -22.04 16.23
C SER A 579 -9.76 -20.64 16.49
N LEU A 580 -10.36 -19.89 17.44
CA LEU A 580 -9.87 -18.57 17.81
C LEU A 580 -8.91 -18.63 19.01
N PHE A 581 -7.75 -17.99 18.88
CA PHE A 581 -6.79 -17.87 19.96
C PHE A 581 -7.22 -16.79 20.95
N LYS A 582 -7.68 -17.19 22.14
CA LYS A 582 -8.29 -16.30 23.13
C LYS A 582 -7.33 -15.36 23.82
N ASP A 583 -6.05 -15.76 23.97
CA ASP A 583 -5.01 -14.99 24.69
C ASP A 583 -4.21 -14.06 23.77
N ALA A 584 -4.81 -13.65 22.65
CA ALA A 584 -4.18 -12.74 21.72
C ALA A 584 -3.80 -11.40 22.39
N LYS A 585 -2.58 -10.92 22.11
CA LYS A 585 -2.05 -9.65 22.59
C LYS A 585 -1.85 -8.71 21.41
N ALA A 586 -1.97 -7.39 21.67
CA ALA A 586 -1.58 -6.42 20.67
C ALA A 586 -0.07 -6.53 20.38
N GLN A 587 0.26 -6.53 19.10
CA GLN A 587 1.63 -6.44 18.62
C GLN A 587 2.19 -5.05 18.95
N ARG A 588 3.50 -4.91 19.12
CA ARG A 588 4.11 -3.64 19.53
C ARG A 588 5.42 -3.41 18.79
N SER A 589 5.60 -2.17 18.35
CA SER A 589 6.84 -1.68 17.75
C SER A 589 7.35 -0.46 18.49
N TYR A 590 8.62 -0.48 18.89
CA TYR A 590 9.35 0.68 19.41
C TYR A 590 10.21 1.20 18.26
N GLN A 591 10.01 2.44 17.86
CA GLN A 591 10.65 3.00 16.67
C GLN A 591 11.46 4.24 17.00
N VAL A 592 12.63 4.35 16.35
CA VAL A 592 13.43 5.57 16.27
C VAL A 592 13.85 5.76 14.82
N ILE A 593 13.62 6.96 14.29
CA ILE A 593 13.94 7.33 12.92
C ILE A 593 14.66 8.67 12.95
N LEU A 594 15.85 8.69 12.37
CA LEU A 594 16.67 9.87 12.14
C LEU A 594 16.73 10.11 10.63
N GLY A 595 16.37 11.29 10.20
CA GLY A 595 16.36 11.59 8.77
C GLY A 595 16.55 13.07 8.49
N GLY A 596 16.56 13.40 7.21
CA GLY A 596 16.63 14.77 6.74
C GLY A 596 16.55 14.91 5.25
N ASP A 597 16.26 16.14 4.83
CA ASP A 597 16.24 16.55 3.44
C ASP A 597 17.38 17.53 3.18
N TYR A 598 18.04 17.35 2.07
CA TYR A 598 19.02 18.28 1.52
C TYR A 598 18.59 18.72 0.13
N LYS A 599 18.22 19.99 -0.01
CA LYS A 599 17.92 20.58 -1.30
C LYS A 599 19.19 21.19 -1.89
N PHE A 600 19.48 20.82 -3.12
CA PHE A 600 20.66 21.28 -3.84
C PHE A 600 20.39 21.48 -5.32
N ARG A 601 21.33 22.10 -6.02
CA ARG A 601 21.30 22.24 -7.49
C ARG A 601 22.41 21.42 -8.11
N ALA A 602 22.03 20.61 -9.10
CA ALA A 602 22.98 19.93 -9.98
C ALA A 602 22.59 20.22 -11.43
N TRP A 603 23.55 20.49 -12.30
CA TRP A 603 23.29 20.85 -13.71
C TRP A 603 22.29 22.01 -13.87
N ASP A 604 22.36 22.99 -12.97
CA ASP A 604 21.42 24.13 -12.84
C ASP A 604 19.93 23.73 -12.60
N ARG A 605 19.66 22.53 -12.10
CA ARG A 605 18.32 22.00 -11.82
C ARG A 605 18.16 21.69 -10.34
N PRO A 606 16.94 21.78 -9.81
CA PRO A 606 16.67 21.51 -8.41
C PRO A 606 16.62 19.99 -8.13
N PHE A 607 17.23 19.59 -7.03
CA PHE A 607 17.20 18.24 -6.49
C PHE A 607 16.97 18.26 -4.98
N ILE A 608 16.33 17.22 -4.50
CA ILE A 608 16.15 16.95 -3.06
C ILE A 608 16.69 15.54 -2.80
N LEU A 609 17.66 15.45 -1.90
CA LEU A 609 18.10 14.19 -1.32
C LEU A 609 17.43 14.01 0.02
N THR A 610 16.60 12.99 0.18
CA THR A 610 16.02 12.54 1.44
C THR A 610 16.81 11.32 1.92
N SER A 611 17.25 11.33 3.17
CA SER A 611 17.99 10.22 3.78
C SER A 611 17.39 9.91 5.14
N GLU A 612 17.13 8.63 5.44
CA GLU A 612 16.60 8.19 6.73
C GLU A 612 17.35 6.94 7.22
N ALA A 613 17.67 6.93 8.50
CA ALA A 613 18.15 5.75 9.23
C ALA A 613 17.09 5.37 10.27
N TYR A 614 16.73 4.11 10.36
CA TYR A 614 15.69 3.67 11.28
C TYR A 614 16.08 2.40 12.05
N TYR A 615 15.54 2.30 13.25
CA TYR A 615 15.55 1.09 14.07
C TYR A 615 14.16 0.86 14.68
N LYS A 616 13.64 -0.36 14.50
CA LYS A 616 12.38 -0.82 15.08
C LYS A 616 12.67 -2.07 15.92
N TYR A 617 12.29 -2.06 17.18
CA TYR A 617 12.23 -3.28 18.01
C TYR A 617 10.78 -3.73 18.09
N LEU A 618 10.54 -5.01 17.82
CA LEU A 618 9.22 -5.62 17.71
C LEU A 618 9.00 -6.58 18.88
N ALA A 619 7.85 -6.50 19.53
CA ALA A 619 7.45 -7.36 20.62
C ALA A 619 6.06 -7.92 20.41
N HIS A 620 5.84 -9.17 20.79
CA HIS A 620 4.58 -9.91 20.66
C HIS A 620 4.09 -9.99 19.20
N VAL A 621 5.02 -10.04 18.27
CA VAL A 621 4.67 -10.20 16.84
C VAL A 621 4.10 -11.59 16.62
N ILE A 622 3.08 -11.67 15.78
CA ILE A 622 2.53 -12.94 15.33
C ILE A 622 3.35 -13.38 14.12
N PRO A 623 4.06 -14.51 14.21
CA PRO A 623 4.79 -15.05 13.07
C PRO A 623 3.85 -15.41 11.92
N TYR A 624 4.36 -15.35 10.70
CA TYR A 624 3.63 -15.79 9.52
C TYR A 624 4.58 -16.38 8.49
N ASP A 625 4.06 -17.18 7.59
CA ASP A 625 4.75 -17.61 6.40
C ASP A 625 3.96 -17.27 5.12
N VAL A 626 4.59 -17.48 3.98
CA VAL A 626 3.99 -17.31 2.67
C VAL A 626 4.05 -18.65 1.93
N ASP A 627 2.89 -19.29 1.84
CA ASP A 627 2.71 -20.52 1.08
C ASP A 627 2.05 -20.22 -0.26
N ASN A 628 2.82 -20.36 -1.34
CA ASN A 628 2.34 -20.12 -2.70
C ASN A 628 1.49 -18.86 -2.84
N VAL A 629 2.00 -17.71 -2.41
CA VAL A 629 1.37 -16.37 -2.35
C VAL A 629 0.31 -16.15 -1.25
N ARG A 630 -0.14 -17.20 -0.57
CA ARG A 630 -1.06 -17.08 0.58
C ARG A 630 -0.28 -16.86 1.86
N ILE A 631 -0.77 -15.97 2.71
CA ILE A 631 -0.19 -15.71 4.02
C ILE A 631 -0.88 -16.56 5.05
N ARG A 632 -0.09 -17.31 5.83
CA ARG A 632 -0.52 -18.12 6.96
C ARG A 632 0.01 -17.52 8.25
N TYR A 633 -0.87 -17.24 9.20
CA TYR A 633 -0.52 -16.72 10.52
C TYR A 633 -0.46 -17.84 11.56
N TYR A 634 0.54 -17.77 12.44
CA TYR A 634 0.68 -18.66 13.57
C TYR A 634 0.09 -17.97 14.81
N ALA A 635 -1.24 -18.00 14.94
CA ALA A 635 -2.00 -17.20 15.89
C ALA A 635 -1.64 -17.47 17.36
N ASP A 636 -1.24 -18.69 17.69
CA ASP A 636 -0.84 -19.16 19.03
C ASP A 636 0.64 -18.93 19.35
N GLN A 637 1.45 -18.57 18.34
CA GLN A 637 2.87 -18.31 18.50
C GLN A 637 3.16 -16.82 18.71
N ARG A 638 4.31 -16.50 19.27
CA ARG A 638 4.79 -15.15 19.51
C ARG A 638 6.26 -15.05 19.16
N ALA A 639 6.62 -13.89 18.63
CA ALA A 639 7.99 -13.57 18.32
C ALA A 639 8.37 -12.19 18.90
N LYS A 640 9.64 -12.02 19.16
CA LYS A 640 10.31 -10.72 19.24
C LYS A 640 11.10 -10.52 17.94
N GLY A 641 11.27 -9.27 17.52
CA GLY A 641 11.94 -9.00 16.26
C GLY A 641 12.63 -7.64 16.24
N TYR A 642 13.37 -7.38 15.19
CA TYR A 642 13.86 -6.06 14.88
C TYR A 642 13.94 -5.83 13.39
N ALA A 643 13.72 -4.58 12.97
CA ALA A 643 14.00 -4.11 11.63
C ALA A 643 14.85 -2.85 11.70
N MET A 644 15.93 -2.81 10.93
CA MET A 644 16.81 -1.64 10.83
C MET A 644 17.27 -1.43 9.41
N GLY A 645 17.50 -0.18 9.04
CA GLY A 645 17.93 0.12 7.68
C GLY A 645 18.29 1.56 7.43
N LEU A 646 18.69 1.79 6.18
CA LEU A 646 19.04 3.08 5.61
C LEU A 646 18.28 3.27 4.31
N ASP A 647 17.55 4.37 4.20
CA ASP A 647 16.75 4.73 3.05
C ASP A 647 17.27 6.02 2.42
N PHE A 648 17.40 6.03 1.10
CA PHE A 648 17.82 7.19 0.33
C PHE A 648 16.85 7.41 -0.82
N LYS A 649 16.49 8.66 -1.06
CA LYS A 649 15.70 9.07 -2.22
C LYS A 649 16.30 10.35 -2.79
N ILE A 650 16.61 10.34 -4.06
CA ILE A 650 16.91 11.55 -4.82
C ILE A 650 15.75 11.84 -5.74
N ASN A 651 15.14 13.01 -5.58
CA ASN A 651 14.06 13.51 -6.41
C ASN A 651 14.47 14.83 -7.04
N GLY A 652 14.14 15.05 -8.31
CA GLY A 652 14.41 16.32 -8.97
C GLY A 652 14.26 16.24 -10.49
N GLU A 653 14.67 17.33 -11.13
CA GLU A 653 14.62 17.47 -12.58
C GLU A 653 15.84 16.83 -13.25
N PHE A 654 15.85 15.50 -13.43
CA PHE A 654 16.87 14.85 -14.26
C PHE A 654 16.77 15.31 -15.72
N VAL A 655 15.56 15.66 -16.14
CA VAL A 655 15.24 16.37 -17.38
C VAL A 655 14.55 17.67 -17.02
N LYS A 656 14.90 18.78 -17.67
CA LYS A 656 14.39 20.11 -17.36
C LYS A 656 12.84 20.14 -17.40
N GLY A 657 12.23 20.55 -16.28
CA GLY A 657 10.78 20.67 -16.12
C GLY A 657 10.04 19.34 -15.91
N ILE A 658 10.77 18.24 -15.65
CA ILE A 658 10.17 16.93 -15.40
C ILE A 658 10.77 16.28 -14.17
N ASP A 659 9.91 15.99 -13.18
CA ASP A 659 10.32 15.29 -11.98
C ASP A 659 10.55 13.80 -12.24
N SER A 660 11.69 13.32 -11.78
CA SER A 660 12.05 11.90 -11.72
C SER A 660 12.71 11.61 -10.38
N TRP A 661 12.74 10.35 -9.95
CA TRP A 661 13.39 9.98 -8.70
C TRP A 661 14.02 8.61 -8.75
N ALA A 662 15.00 8.42 -7.90
CA ALA A 662 15.59 7.13 -7.59
C ALA A 662 15.54 6.90 -6.08
N SER A 663 15.27 5.68 -5.68
CA SER A 663 15.22 5.22 -4.28
C SER A 663 16.16 4.05 -4.09
N LEU A 664 16.90 4.04 -2.99
CA LEU A 664 17.77 2.94 -2.60
C LEU A 664 17.58 2.67 -1.10
N SER A 665 17.35 1.42 -0.76
CA SER A 665 17.16 1.00 0.63
C SER A 665 18.03 -0.20 0.97
N PHE A 666 18.58 -0.17 2.18
CA PHE A 666 19.28 -1.28 2.82
C PHE A 666 18.51 -1.64 4.08
N MET A 667 18.10 -2.89 4.21
CA MET A 667 17.31 -3.34 5.34
C MET A 667 17.77 -4.68 5.86
N ARG A 668 17.68 -4.85 7.19
CA ARG A 668 17.79 -6.14 7.86
C ARG A 668 16.62 -6.31 8.82
N ASN A 669 15.84 -7.38 8.63
CA ASN A 669 14.66 -7.68 9.41
C ASN A 669 14.74 -9.13 9.91
N ARG A 670 14.76 -9.33 11.23
CA ARG A 670 14.88 -10.64 11.87
C ARG A 670 13.87 -10.79 13.00
N GLU A 671 13.51 -12.03 13.28
CA GLU A 671 12.69 -12.41 14.41
C GLU A 671 13.25 -13.65 15.12
N ASP A 672 12.78 -13.85 16.32
CA ASP A 672 13.08 -14.99 17.21
C ASP A 672 11.73 -15.43 17.79
N VAL A 673 11.24 -16.57 17.33
CA VAL A 673 9.94 -17.12 17.69
C VAL A 673 10.07 -17.88 19.00
N GLU A 674 9.14 -17.64 19.93
CA GLU A 674 9.17 -18.30 21.24
C GLU A 674 8.87 -19.79 21.09
N GLY A 675 9.84 -20.63 21.47
CA GLY A 675 9.68 -22.09 21.50
C GLY A 675 9.87 -22.78 20.15
N ASP A 676 10.37 -22.08 19.13
CA ASP A 676 10.73 -22.69 17.86
C ASP A 676 11.97 -23.58 17.98
N TYR A 677 12.00 -24.64 17.19
CA TYR A 677 13.12 -25.58 17.14
C TYR A 677 13.16 -26.34 15.82
N TYR A 678 14.27 -26.99 15.56
CA TYR A 678 14.41 -28.00 14.53
C TYR A 678 14.99 -29.29 15.12
N LEU A 679 14.67 -30.39 14.47
CA LEU A 679 15.08 -31.73 14.90
C LEU A 679 16.42 -32.10 14.27
N VAL A 680 17.26 -32.84 15.02
CA VAL A 680 18.52 -33.36 14.53
C VAL A 680 18.68 -34.83 14.89
N ASP A 681 19.37 -35.57 14.03
CA ASP A 681 19.80 -36.93 14.31
C ASP A 681 21.04 -37.02 15.19
N SER A 682 21.53 -38.23 15.49
CA SER A 682 22.72 -38.46 16.31
C SER A 682 24.02 -37.92 15.71
N GLU A 683 24.03 -37.57 14.42
CA GLU A 683 25.17 -36.96 13.73
C GLU A 683 25.05 -35.42 13.67
N GLY A 684 23.96 -34.85 14.23
CA GLY A 684 23.65 -33.42 14.19
C GLY A 684 23.07 -32.94 12.87
N LYS A 685 22.64 -33.83 12.00
CA LYS A 685 22.01 -33.51 10.74
C LYS A 685 20.54 -33.14 10.97
N LYS A 686 20.07 -32.04 10.35
CA LYS A 686 18.69 -31.61 10.41
C LYS A 686 17.76 -32.67 9.82
N LEU A 687 16.71 -33.01 10.56
CA LEU A 687 15.65 -33.91 10.14
C LEU A 687 14.41 -33.15 9.67
N PRO A 688 13.65 -33.69 8.69
CA PRO A 688 12.33 -33.16 8.35
C PRO A 688 11.37 -33.29 9.53
N PHE A 689 10.49 -32.33 9.74
CA PHE A 689 9.61 -32.30 10.93
C PHE A 689 8.58 -33.45 10.94
N TYR A 690 8.04 -33.84 9.79
CA TYR A 690 6.94 -34.80 9.68
C TYR A 690 7.31 -36.20 9.12
N HIS A 691 8.51 -36.42 8.66
CA HIS A 691 8.85 -37.63 7.93
C HIS A 691 10.09 -38.32 8.49
N HIS A 692 10.12 -38.56 9.80
CA HIS A 692 11.17 -39.30 10.49
C HIS A 692 10.53 -40.27 11.47
N SER A 693 11.23 -41.37 11.75
CA SER A 693 10.86 -42.20 12.91
C SER A 693 11.27 -41.48 14.19
N ASP A 694 10.44 -41.56 15.23
CA ASP A 694 10.76 -40.94 16.53
C ASP A 694 12.12 -41.39 17.10
N ALA A 695 12.56 -42.57 16.70
CA ALA A 695 13.87 -43.17 17.05
C ALA A 695 15.06 -42.47 16.34
N ALA A 696 14.83 -41.73 15.26
CA ALA A 696 15.88 -41.00 14.54
C ALA A 696 16.19 -39.65 15.16
N VAL A 697 15.30 -39.09 16.00
CA VAL A 697 15.49 -37.83 16.67
C VAL A 697 16.42 -37.99 17.84
N ALA A 698 17.59 -37.34 17.80
CA ALA A 698 18.54 -37.32 18.91
C ALA A 698 18.41 -36.12 19.79
N ASP A 699 18.08 -34.95 19.19
CA ASP A 699 17.97 -33.69 19.94
C ASP A 699 17.07 -32.67 19.21
N THR A 700 16.68 -31.64 19.95
CA THR A 700 15.94 -30.45 19.44
C THR A 700 16.81 -29.21 19.63
N ILE A 701 17.02 -28.46 18.55
CA ILE A 701 17.85 -27.25 18.60
C ILE A 701 16.97 -26.02 18.37
N PRO A 702 16.98 -25.01 19.27
CA PRO A 702 16.25 -23.77 19.06
C PRO A 702 16.71 -23.07 17.77
N LEU A 703 15.76 -22.56 16.96
CA LEU A 703 16.08 -21.90 15.72
C LEU A 703 16.75 -20.53 15.94
N GLY A 704 16.32 -19.81 17.00
CA GLY A 704 16.85 -18.49 17.35
C GLY A 704 16.58 -17.43 16.28
N TRP A 705 17.43 -16.42 16.19
CA TRP A 705 17.26 -15.29 15.28
C TRP A 705 17.37 -15.70 13.80
N HIS A 706 16.28 -15.57 13.06
CA HIS A 706 16.20 -15.81 11.62
C HIS A 706 15.55 -14.64 10.86
N TYR A 707 15.64 -14.62 9.54
CA TYR A 707 15.03 -13.56 8.73
C TYR A 707 13.52 -13.74 8.66
N ARG A 708 12.77 -12.62 8.84
CA ARG A 708 11.33 -12.59 8.61
C ARG A 708 11.01 -12.74 7.12
N PRO A 709 9.80 -13.24 6.76
CA PRO A 709 9.39 -13.37 5.35
C PRO A 709 9.49 -12.06 4.56
N SER A 710 9.30 -10.92 5.20
CA SER A 710 9.40 -9.58 4.59
C SER A 710 10.83 -9.02 4.51
N ASN A 711 11.88 -9.82 4.82
CA ASN A 711 13.25 -9.33 4.74
C ASN A 711 13.75 -9.25 3.31
N GLN A 712 14.21 -8.06 2.91
CA GLN A 712 14.92 -7.82 1.65
C GLN A 712 16.13 -6.92 1.92
N LEU A 713 17.33 -7.43 1.69
CA LEU A 713 18.56 -6.74 2.10
C LEU A 713 18.80 -5.46 1.33
N VAL A 714 18.55 -5.46 0.04
CA VAL A 714 18.72 -4.29 -0.83
C VAL A 714 17.53 -4.17 -1.76
N SER A 715 16.95 -2.98 -1.84
CA SER A 715 15.95 -2.63 -2.85
C SER A 715 16.33 -1.33 -3.53
N PHE A 716 16.09 -1.27 -4.84
CA PHE A 716 16.30 -0.09 -5.67
C PHE A 716 15.12 0.12 -6.59
N SER A 717 14.68 1.35 -6.72
CA SER A 717 13.63 1.75 -7.63
C SER A 717 14.00 3.05 -8.33
N LEU A 718 13.74 3.13 -9.64
CA LEU A 718 13.93 4.34 -10.44
C LEU A 718 12.63 4.61 -11.19
N PHE A 719 12.13 5.82 -11.10
CA PHE A 719 11.10 6.37 -11.98
C PHE A 719 11.72 7.52 -12.78
N PHE A 720 11.76 7.37 -14.07
CA PHE A 720 12.34 8.32 -14.99
C PHE A 720 11.34 8.73 -16.07
N GLN A 721 11.29 10.03 -16.33
CA GLN A 721 10.47 10.59 -17.39
C GLN A 721 11.31 11.50 -18.30
N ASP A 722 11.01 11.49 -19.60
CA ASP A 722 11.62 12.39 -20.58
C ASP A 722 10.66 12.68 -21.74
N TYR A 723 10.91 13.76 -22.45
CA TYR A 723 10.36 14.03 -23.75
C TYR A 723 11.30 13.54 -24.85
N ILE A 724 10.72 13.01 -25.93
CA ILE A 724 11.56 12.67 -27.09
C ILE A 724 12.11 13.96 -27.69
N PRO A 725 13.44 14.09 -27.87
CA PRO A 725 14.06 15.28 -28.48
C PRO A 725 13.38 15.67 -29.78
N ASN A 726 13.08 16.97 -29.95
CA ASN A 726 12.38 17.54 -31.09
C ASN A 726 10.93 17.04 -31.32
N ALA A 727 10.35 16.29 -30.36
CA ALA A 727 8.99 15.80 -30.43
C ALA A 727 8.28 15.96 -29.09
N PRO A 728 7.96 17.19 -28.61
CA PRO A 728 7.47 17.46 -27.25
C PRO A 728 6.10 16.84 -26.94
N THR A 729 5.38 16.39 -27.95
CA THR A 729 4.12 15.66 -27.79
C THR A 729 4.30 14.18 -27.45
N TRP A 730 5.54 13.70 -27.41
CA TRP A 730 5.90 12.36 -27.01
C TRP A 730 6.64 12.38 -25.68
N LYS A 731 6.14 11.63 -24.71
CA LYS A 731 6.78 11.37 -23.42
C LYS A 731 7.19 9.91 -23.32
N VAL A 732 8.32 9.67 -22.68
CA VAL A 732 8.76 8.34 -22.28
C VAL A 732 8.75 8.28 -20.77
N ASN A 733 8.14 7.23 -20.23
CA ASN A 733 8.12 6.93 -18.79
C ASN A 733 8.77 5.56 -18.60
N MET A 734 9.69 5.45 -17.67
CA MET A 734 10.39 4.20 -17.37
C MET A 734 10.39 3.95 -15.87
N THR A 735 10.10 2.73 -15.49
CA THR A 735 10.32 2.25 -14.12
C THR A 735 11.34 1.12 -14.14
N LEU A 736 12.27 1.15 -13.20
CA LEU A 736 13.20 0.05 -12.94
C LEU A 736 13.03 -0.35 -11.48
N THR A 737 12.86 -1.62 -11.22
CA THR A 737 12.77 -2.18 -9.86
C THR A 737 13.76 -3.32 -9.73
N PHE A 738 14.54 -3.28 -8.66
CA PHE A 738 15.45 -4.33 -8.26
C PHE A 738 15.27 -4.63 -6.77
N GLY A 739 15.27 -5.90 -6.40
CA GLY A 739 15.27 -6.32 -5.00
C GLY A 739 16.01 -7.63 -4.82
N THR A 740 16.82 -7.75 -3.78
CA THR A 740 17.42 -9.04 -3.40
C THR A 740 16.32 -10.03 -3.01
N GLY A 741 16.62 -11.32 -3.11
CA GLY A 741 15.65 -12.38 -2.80
C GLY A 741 15.14 -12.30 -1.36
N MET A 742 13.85 -12.55 -1.17
CA MET A 742 13.22 -12.69 0.13
C MET A 742 13.35 -14.13 0.64
N PRO A 743 13.29 -14.36 1.97
CA PRO A 743 13.36 -15.70 2.55
C PRO A 743 12.20 -16.60 2.12
N VAL A 744 12.46 -17.89 2.00
CA VAL A 744 11.51 -18.93 1.63
C VAL A 744 11.44 -20.00 2.70
N ASN A 745 10.23 -20.37 3.10
CA ASN A 745 9.95 -21.53 3.94
C ASN A 745 9.83 -22.82 3.10
N ASP A 746 10.19 -23.95 3.67
CA ASP A 746 10.06 -25.29 3.04
C ASP A 746 8.66 -25.91 3.21
N ASN A 747 7.79 -25.31 4.01
CA ASN A 747 6.45 -25.80 4.37
C ASN A 747 6.40 -27.17 5.06
N GLU A 748 7.54 -27.66 5.57
CA GLU A 748 7.65 -28.96 6.22
C GLU A 748 7.67 -28.87 7.76
N SER A 749 7.52 -27.65 8.31
CA SER A 749 7.65 -27.37 9.74
C SER A 749 6.38 -26.72 10.28
N ASP A 750 6.08 -26.96 11.58
CA ASP A 750 5.04 -26.23 12.31
C ASP A 750 5.43 -24.77 12.63
N PHE A 751 6.67 -24.42 12.35
CA PHE A 751 7.21 -23.08 12.50
C PHE A 751 7.65 -22.54 11.16
N TYR A 752 7.74 -21.21 11.07
CA TYR A 752 8.39 -20.57 9.93
C TYR A 752 9.90 -20.79 10.02
N VAL A 753 10.45 -21.59 9.12
CA VAL A 753 11.88 -21.93 9.05
C VAL A 753 12.46 -21.55 7.69
N PRO A 754 13.05 -20.33 7.55
CA PRO A 754 13.64 -19.93 6.29
C PRO A 754 14.90 -20.73 5.99
N PHE A 755 14.92 -21.43 4.89
CA PHE A 755 16.07 -22.28 4.49
C PHE A 755 16.85 -21.75 3.29
N LYS A 756 16.21 -20.95 2.42
CA LYS A 756 16.82 -20.28 1.27
C LYS A 756 16.15 -18.93 0.98
N THR A 757 16.59 -18.25 -0.06
CA THR A 757 15.97 -17.02 -0.58
C THR A 757 15.51 -17.23 -2.02
N TYR A 758 14.45 -16.52 -2.41
CA TYR A 758 14.10 -16.40 -3.82
C TYR A 758 15.24 -15.79 -4.63
N PRO A 759 15.31 -16.02 -5.94
CA PRO A 759 16.15 -15.24 -6.85
C PRO A 759 15.82 -13.74 -6.74
N PRO A 760 16.79 -12.84 -7.01
CA PRO A 760 16.54 -11.41 -7.00
C PRO A 760 15.45 -11.02 -7.99
N TYR A 761 14.52 -10.16 -7.55
CA TYR A 761 13.49 -9.56 -8.39
C TYR A 761 14.10 -8.44 -9.24
N ARG A 762 13.86 -8.45 -10.54
CA ARG A 762 14.39 -7.46 -11.49
C ARG A 762 13.35 -7.18 -12.56
N ARG A 763 13.00 -5.90 -12.74
CA ARG A 763 11.99 -5.53 -13.72
C ARG A 763 12.24 -4.14 -14.30
N VAL A 764 12.03 -4.01 -15.59
CA VAL A 764 12.03 -2.74 -16.30
C VAL A 764 10.74 -2.65 -17.09
N ASP A 765 9.95 -1.59 -16.84
CA ASP A 765 8.74 -1.27 -17.60
C ASP A 765 8.96 0.07 -18.30
N ILE A 766 8.51 0.20 -19.54
CA ILE A 766 8.62 1.42 -20.32
C ILE A 766 7.29 1.77 -20.97
N GLY A 767 6.93 3.04 -20.95
CA GLY A 767 5.73 3.57 -21.58
C GLY A 767 6.06 4.74 -22.51
N PHE A 768 5.48 4.73 -23.68
CA PHE A 768 5.52 5.84 -24.65
C PHE A 768 4.14 6.46 -24.72
N VAL A 769 4.05 7.75 -24.38
CA VAL A 769 2.80 8.50 -24.33
C VAL A 769 2.81 9.55 -25.43
N LYS A 770 1.85 9.48 -26.35
CA LYS A 770 1.63 10.48 -27.40
C LYS A 770 0.42 11.33 -27.06
N GLN A 771 0.59 12.64 -26.97
CA GLN A 771 -0.53 13.57 -26.92
C GLN A 771 -1.11 13.74 -28.32
N LEU A 772 -2.37 13.34 -28.49
CA LEU A 772 -3.10 13.44 -29.77
C LEU A 772 -3.90 14.74 -29.86
N ILE A 773 -4.51 15.18 -28.76
CA ILE A 773 -5.29 16.41 -28.65
C ILE A 773 -4.82 17.16 -27.41
N ASN A 774 -4.72 18.47 -27.49
CA ASN A 774 -4.46 19.38 -26.36
C ASN A 774 -5.55 20.46 -26.27
N GLU A 775 -5.60 21.20 -25.18
CA GLU A 775 -6.59 22.28 -24.95
C GLU A 775 -6.60 23.39 -26.02
N GLY A 776 -5.55 23.51 -26.83
CA GLY A 776 -5.47 24.45 -27.97
C GLY A 776 -5.93 23.90 -29.32
N SER A 777 -6.29 22.61 -29.38
CA SER A 777 -6.73 21.99 -30.62
C SER A 777 -8.14 22.46 -31.01
N SER A 778 -8.36 22.84 -32.26
CA SER A 778 -9.66 23.25 -32.74
C SER A 778 -10.06 22.40 -33.96
N PHE A 779 -11.30 21.93 -33.98
CA PHE A 779 -11.87 21.12 -35.03
C PHE A 779 -13.03 21.87 -35.71
N SER A 780 -13.49 21.37 -36.84
CA SER A 780 -14.64 21.95 -37.56
C SER A 780 -15.90 22.00 -36.68
N LYS A 781 -16.76 23.01 -36.91
CA LYS A 781 -18.04 23.16 -36.20
C LYS A 781 -18.86 21.86 -36.28
N GLY A 782 -19.33 21.36 -35.10
CA GLY A 782 -20.11 20.13 -35.00
C GLY A 782 -19.28 18.86 -34.81
N ASN A 783 -17.95 18.93 -34.86
CA ASN A 783 -17.11 17.78 -34.57
C ASN A 783 -17.15 17.49 -33.04
N PRO A 784 -17.47 16.24 -32.58
CA PRO A 784 -17.53 15.88 -31.17
C PRO A 784 -16.16 16.00 -30.47
N LEU A 785 -15.06 15.99 -31.21
CA LEU A 785 -13.71 16.20 -30.65
C LEU A 785 -13.50 17.62 -30.09
N ASN A 786 -14.37 18.58 -30.40
CA ASN A 786 -14.33 19.91 -29.78
C ASN A 786 -14.65 19.88 -28.25
N TYR A 787 -15.27 18.82 -27.75
CA TYR A 787 -15.52 18.62 -26.33
C TYR A 787 -14.35 17.96 -25.60
N VAL A 788 -13.34 17.48 -26.34
CA VAL A 788 -12.15 16.82 -25.80
C VAL A 788 -11.08 17.87 -25.51
N LYS A 789 -10.69 18.00 -24.24
CA LYS A 789 -9.59 18.89 -23.83
C LYS A 789 -8.24 18.28 -24.11
N ASN A 790 -8.06 17.02 -23.66
CA ASN A 790 -6.82 16.29 -23.88
C ASN A 790 -7.11 14.86 -24.32
N MET A 791 -6.28 14.33 -25.20
CA MET A 791 -6.30 12.92 -25.57
C MET A 791 -4.87 12.38 -25.67
N PHE A 792 -4.61 11.29 -24.97
CA PHE A 792 -3.31 10.64 -24.91
C PHE A 792 -3.42 9.18 -25.34
N LEU A 793 -2.55 8.75 -26.22
CA LEU A 793 -2.33 7.35 -26.56
C LEU A 793 -1.03 6.89 -25.90
N SER A 794 -1.10 5.85 -25.08
CA SER A 794 0.05 5.24 -24.42
C SER A 794 0.27 3.81 -24.94
N VAL A 795 1.52 3.48 -25.23
CA VAL A 795 1.97 2.12 -25.50
C VAL A 795 2.96 1.76 -24.40
N GLU A 796 2.62 0.75 -23.62
CA GLU A 796 3.39 0.32 -22.45
C GLU A 796 3.96 -1.08 -22.69
N VAL A 797 5.25 -1.27 -22.47
CA VAL A 797 5.93 -2.57 -22.54
C VAL A 797 6.35 -2.94 -21.14
N PHE A 798 5.72 -3.96 -20.61
CA PHE A 798 6.01 -4.51 -19.29
C PHE A 798 7.06 -5.59 -19.37
N ASN A 799 7.91 -5.66 -18.33
CA ASN A 799 9.04 -6.58 -18.26
C ASN A 799 9.88 -6.57 -19.55
N LEU A 800 10.37 -5.38 -19.92
CA LEU A 800 11.10 -5.13 -21.18
C LEU A 800 12.24 -6.14 -21.42
N LEU A 801 12.94 -6.53 -20.36
CA LEU A 801 14.08 -7.43 -20.42
C LEU A 801 13.67 -8.91 -20.43
N ASN A 802 12.37 -9.22 -20.33
CA ASN A 802 11.82 -10.58 -20.29
C ASN A 802 12.48 -11.47 -19.22
N ILE A 803 12.65 -10.92 -18.01
CA ILE A 803 13.25 -11.65 -16.89
C ILE A 803 12.18 -12.49 -16.21
N SER A 804 12.46 -13.78 -16.01
CA SER A 804 11.59 -14.69 -15.25
C SER A 804 11.78 -14.43 -13.75
N ASN A 805 10.87 -13.65 -13.15
CA ASN A 805 10.85 -13.37 -11.71
C ASN A 805 10.04 -14.44 -10.99
N THR A 806 10.67 -15.13 -10.05
CA THR A 806 10.00 -16.17 -9.25
C THR A 806 9.09 -15.54 -8.22
N VAL A 807 7.82 -15.93 -8.21
CA VAL A 807 6.82 -15.50 -7.22
C VAL A 807 6.64 -16.51 -6.10
N SER A 808 6.70 -17.79 -6.43
CA SER A 808 6.51 -18.88 -5.48
C SER A 808 7.20 -20.15 -5.98
N TYR A 809 7.21 -21.17 -5.12
CA TYR A 809 7.61 -22.54 -5.48
C TYR A 809 6.41 -23.46 -5.34
N THR A 810 6.25 -24.36 -6.31
CA THR A 810 5.42 -25.55 -6.16
C THR A 810 6.31 -26.67 -5.63
N TRP A 811 6.02 -27.16 -4.42
CA TRP A 811 6.80 -28.20 -3.78
C TRP A 811 6.29 -29.57 -4.19
N VAL A 812 7.21 -30.44 -4.63
CA VAL A 812 6.95 -31.84 -4.97
C VAL A 812 8.00 -32.73 -4.32
N LYS A 813 7.64 -33.96 -4.01
CA LYS A 813 8.54 -34.93 -3.39
C LYS A 813 8.90 -36.02 -4.35
N ASP A 814 10.16 -36.45 -4.30
CA ASP A 814 10.63 -37.64 -5.02
C ASP A 814 10.43 -38.91 -4.19
N ILE A 815 10.79 -40.07 -4.78
CA ILE A 815 10.70 -41.38 -4.12
C ILE A 815 11.57 -41.49 -2.86
N TYR A 816 12.53 -40.59 -2.68
CA TYR A 816 13.41 -40.54 -1.50
C TYR A 816 12.90 -39.51 -0.47
N ASN A 817 11.66 -39.02 -0.64
CA ASN A 817 11.05 -37.96 0.19
C ASN A 817 11.83 -36.65 0.18
N THR A 818 12.63 -36.40 -0.85
CA THR A 818 13.35 -35.11 -1.02
C THR A 818 12.41 -34.09 -1.65
N SER A 819 12.28 -32.94 -1.02
CA SER A 819 11.42 -31.84 -1.51
C SER A 819 12.12 -31.04 -2.60
N TRP A 820 11.46 -30.90 -3.73
CA TRP A 820 11.90 -30.11 -4.89
C TRP A 820 10.98 -28.91 -5.09
N GLY A 821 11.57 -27.71 -5.10
CA GLY A 821 10.83 -26.48 -5.38
C GLY A 821 10.87 -26.13 -6.87
N ILE A 822 9.74 -26.23 -7.54
CA ILE A 822 9.57 -25.84 -8.95
C ILE A 822 9.12 -24.39 -9.00
N ASN A 823 9.85 -23.55 -9.76
CA ASN A 823 9.57 -22.12 -9.84
C ASN A 823 8.23 -21.84 -10.53
N SER A 824 7.42 -21.01 -9.88
CA SER A 824 6.31 -20.32 -10.53
C SER A 824 6.75 -18.88 -10.84
N TYR A 825 6.61 -18.45 -12.10
CA TYR A 825 7.10 -17.17 -12.56
C TYR A 825 5.97 -16.15 -12.72
N LEU A 826 6.30 -14.88 -12.48
CA LEU A 826 5.46 -13.73 -12.78
C LEU A 826 5.39 -13.45 -14.29
N THR A 827 4.74 -12.35 -14.67
CA THR A 827 4.45 -12.05 -16.07
C THR A 827 5.72 -11.89 -16.92
N PRO A 828 5.82 -12.56 -18.07
CA PRO A 828 6.85 -12.33 -19.07
C PRO A 828 6.65 -10.93 -19.71
N ARG A 829 7.42 -10.64 -20.74
CA ARG A 829 7.25 -9.38 -21.49
C ARG A 829 5.93 -9.41 -22.28
N TYR A 830 5.12 -8.34 -22.08
CA TYR A 830 3.92 -8.12 -22.87
C TYR A 830 3.65 -6.62 -23.09
N VAL A 831 2.73 -6.31 -23.99
CA VAL A 831 2.42 -4.95 -24.41
C VAL A 831 0.99 -4.58 -24.01
N ASN A 832 0.81 -3.38 -23.47
CA ASN A 832 -0.47 -2.76 -23.22
C ASN A 832 -0.63 -1.49 -24.07
N VAL A 833 -1.85 -1.24 -24.51
CA VAL A 833 -2.21 0.00 -25.20
C VAL A 833 -3.32 0.67 -24.41
N LYS A 834 -3.16 1.96 -24.12
CA LYS A 834 -4.06 2.75 -23.30
C LYS A 834 -4.41 4.07 -24.00
N LEU A 835 -5.70 4.38 -24.10
CA LEU A 835 -6.24 5.65 -24.57
C LEU A 835 -6.87 6.39 -23.40
N VAL A 836 -6.42 7.61 -23.15
CA VAL A 836 -6.97 8.50 -22.12
C VAL A 836 -7.58 9.70 -22.79
N THR A 837 -8.84 9.99 -22.50
CA THR A 837 -9.57 11.14 -23.03
C THR A 837 -10.11 11.97 -21.86
N GLU A 838 -9.84 13.27 -21.87
CA GLU A 838 -10.30 14.25 -20.88
C GLU A 838 -11.21 15.28 -21.53
N PHE A 839 -12.35 15.56 -20.87
CA PHE A 839 -13.41 16.44 -21.37
C PHE A 839 -13.55 17.73 -20.57
#